data_73e07e27072493d844dfd6e6b557fa49
#
_entry.id   73e07e27072493d844dfd6e6b557fa49
#
_cell.length_a   1.000
_cell.length_b   1.000
_cell.length_c   1.000
_cell.angle_alpha   90.00
_cell.angle_beta   90.00
_cell.angle_gamma   90.00
#
_symmetry.space_group_name_H-M   'P 1'
#
loop_
_entity.id
_entity.type
_entity.pdbx_description
1 polymer ?
#
loop_
_entity_poly.entity_id
_entity_poly.type
_entity_poly.pdbx_seq_one_letter_code
_entity_poly.pdbx_strand_id
1 'polypeptide(L)'
;MADNANNTPQEIEDDPIEVRKAKRAALLADGKNPYGHAFAVSDRILDLVERYADLEAGAQTEDRVRLAGRLMSKRDQGKIIFGELRDPESDIQLFCRVNNLGDEAFAEMKDLDVGDWIGVEGTIMRTRRGELSVAVDRYELLSKSLRPLPEKFHGLADKELRYRQRYVDLIMDHGVRNTFRRRSQIISLIRRYMEGQGYIEVETPMMHGILGGANAKPFVTHFNALDRDFYLRIATELPLKRLLVGGMDRVFEIGRQFRNEGMDLTHNPEFTSMEAYCAFSDLQGMKDLTEGLFKAIARGICGCEEGREAISYQGRRIDLSGTWRSATVAEIASEVCGEELTIDTPVAHLREVCEAHHIEWQESWGAGKLLFEIYDELGEETLVDPTFVCDYPEEVSPLAKRKPGDPRLTDRFELVIAGHEYANAFTELNDPVDQAGRFAEQVAAKGFGDDEAMGYDYDYVRALEYGMPPAGGIGYGIDRMIMLFCDEASIRDVLLFPQMKPEVITKEDIARQVEGVATDNRAASLDAIAADSEAGATAQREREQNRSSENGDSAPVPETDGALENPAADVPAPREGEKLDSGLTRDEAFELLKKYNQDDFHIRHGETLEGLMRYYAEKYDPQNVEFWGQVGLLHDLDWEKWQDAVQHTVKTAQLLEEAGANPVLAREIQTHNSDLNDTLPKPQLKMEKVLYACDELSGLIQAAVLMRPSKSVMDFTVKSLKKKYKDKRFAAGCNRQVIAHGAELNDMELTDLFASVIEAMQAIAPDRDTFKPEA
;
A
#
# COMPACT_ATOMS: atom_id res chain seq x y z
N MET A 1 -16.06 2.12 -35.59
CA MET A 1 -15.60 1.85 -36.96
C MET A 1 -14.23 1.24 -36.88
N ALA A 2 -14.12 0.08 -37.47
CA ALA A 2 -12.89 -0.70 -37.50
C ALA A 2 -11.71 0.11 -38.05
N ASP A 3 -10.61 0.09 -37.33
CA ASP A 3 -9.27 0.24 -37.85
C ASP A 3 -8.25 -0.11 -36.76
N ASN A 4 -7.98 -1.38 -36.58
CA ASN A 4 -6.72 -1.89 -36.07
C ASN A 4 -6.58 -3.41 -36.28
N ALA A 5 -6.73 -3.82 -37.53
CA ALA A 5 -6.33 -5.15 -37.95
C ALA A 5 -5.51 -5.02 -39.24
N ASN A 6 -4.32 -4.42 -39.11
CA ASN A 6 -3.28 -4.50 -40.14
C ASN A 6 -1.91 -4.25 -39.49
N ASN A 7 -1.49 -5.17 -38.61
CA ASN A 7 -0.05 -5.39 -38.49
C ASN A 7 0.37 -6.05 -39.79
N THR A 8 1.13 -5.32 -40.61
CA THR A 8 1.70 -5.86 -41.84
C THR A 8 2.71 -6.97 -41.49
N PRO A 9 2.90 -7.99 -42.32
CA PRO A 9 3.87 -9.06 -42.07
C PRO A 9 5.29 -8.56 -41.73
N GLN A 10 5.64 -7.35 -42.13
CA GLN A 10 6.95 -6.73 -41.87
C GLN A 10 7.08 -6.17 -40.45
N GLU A 11 5.98 -5.71 -39.82
CA GLU A 11 5.98 -5.27 -38.40
C GLU A 11 6.04 -6.45 -37.41
N ILE A 12 5.58 -7.63 -37.81
CA ILE A 12 5.69 -8.87 -37.04
C ILE A 12 7.10 -9.42 -37.06
N GLU A 13 7.84 -9.26 -38.19
CA GLU A 13 9.24 -9.65 -38.32
C GLU A 13 10.20 -8.81 -37.47
N ASP A 14 9.81 -7.58 -37.08
CA ASP A 14 10.62 -6.66 -36.29
C ASP A 14 10.34 -6.72 -34.78
N ASP A 15 9.30 -7.44 -34.31
CA ASP A 15 9.04 -7.61 -32.87
C ASP A 15 10.11 -8.53 -32.25
N PRO A 16 10.96 -8.02 -31.32
CA PRO A 16 12.02 -8.81 -30.71
C PRO A 16 11.55 -10.08 -30.00
N ILE A 17 10.31 -10.11 -29.51
CA ILE A 17 9.73 -11.30 -28.86
C ILE A 17 9.44 -12.37 -29.92
N GLU A 18 8.84 -11.99 -31.05
CA GLU A 18 8.50 -12.91 -32.13
C GLU A 18 9.76 -13.48 -32.80
N VAL A 19 10.78 -12.65 -33.01
CA VAL A 19 12.11 -13.11 -33.48
C VAL A 19 12.68 -14.19 -32.56
N ARG A 20 12.61 -13.99 -31.24
CA ARG A 20 13.13 -14.96 -30.26
C ARG A 20 12.26 -16.22 -30.14
N LYS A 21 10.94 -16.11 -30.32
CA LYS A 21 10.03 -17.26 -30.46
C LYS A 21 10.38 -18.09 -31.69
N ALA A 22 10.66 -17.45 -32.83
CA ALA A 22 11.08 -18.11 -34.05
C ALA A 22 12.41 -18.87 -33.86
N LYS A 23 13.42 -18.26 -33.22
CA LYS A 23 14.68 -18.93 -32.84
C LYS A 23 14.45 -20.15 -31.95
N ARG A 24 13.56 -20.03 -30.96
CA ARG A 24 13.15 -21.16 -30.12
C ARG A 24 12.54 -22.30 -30.94
N ALA A 25 11.65 -21.97 -31.87
CA ALA A 25 11.02 -22.96 -32.74
C ALA A 25 12.05 -23.65 -33.65
N ALA A 26 13.02 -22.92 -34.19
CA ALA A 26 14.11 -23.45 -34.99
C ALA A 26 14.97 -24.46 -34.18
N LEU A 27 15.37 -24.10 -32.94
CA LEU A 27 16.11 -25.01 -32.06
C LEU A 27 15.37 -26.31 -31.83
N LEU A 28 14.06 -26.24 -31.57
CA LEU A 28 13.22 -27.44 -31.37
C LEU A 28 13.12 -28.29 -32.66
N ALA A 29 13.01 -27.68 -33.82
CA ALA A 29 12.98 -28.33 -35.12
C ALA A 29 14.30 -29.07 -35.39
N ASP A 30 15.43 -28.52 -34.97
CA ASP A 30 16.77 -29.11 -35.04
C ASP A 30 17.00 -30.20 -33.95
N GLY A 31 15.99 -30.52 -33.14
CA GLY A 31 16.09 -31.48 -32.05
C GLY A 31 16.90 -30.99 -30.84
N LYS A 32 17.20 -29.68 -30.77
CA LYS A 32 17.90 -29.07 -29.65
C LYS A 32 16.88 -28.56 -28.61
N ASN A 33 17.12 -28.91 -27.34
CA ASN A 33 16.26 -28.42 -26.27
C ASN A 33 16.70 -27.00 -25.83
N PRO A 34 15.88 -25.94 -26.05
CA PRO A 34 16.24 -24.61 -25.62
C PRO A 34 16.10 -24.36 -24.11
N TYR A 35 15.63 -25.36 -23.37
CA TYR A 35 15.47 -25.35 -21.91
C TYR A 35 16.15 -26.61 -21.34
N GLY A 36 17.43 -26.46 -21.03
CA GLY A 36 18.27 -27.53 -20.54
C GLY A 36 17.89 -28.07 -19.17
N HIS A 37 18.64 -29.06 -18.73
CA HIS A 37 18.53 -29.64 -17.38
C HIS A 37 19.60 -29.07 -16.44
N ALA A 38 19.95 -29.77 -15.38
CA ALA A 38 20.98 -29.34 -14.45
C ALA A 38 22.35 -29.19 -15.13
N PHE A 39 23.05 -28.12 -14.81
CA PHE A 39 24.42 -27.84 -15.21
C PHE A 39 25.30 -27.79 -13.97
N ALA A 40 26.37 -28.61 -13.92
CA ALA A 40 27.26 -28.63 -12.78
C ALA A 40 28.23 -27.45 -12.84
N VAL A 41 28.10 -26.52 -11.91
CA VAL A 41 29.00 -25.37 -11.73
C VAL A 41 30.15 -25.77 -10.82
N SER A 42 31.40 -25.41 -11.17
CA SER A 42 32.58 -25.68 -10.36
C SER A 42 32.96 -24.53 -9.45
N ASP A 43 32.75 -23.29 -9.88
CA ASP A 43 33.20 -22.08 -9.19
C ASP A 43 32.13 -21.00 -9.27
N ARG A 44 32.18 -20.04 -8.35
CA ARG A 44 31.42 -18.79 -8.44
C ARG A 44 32.27 -17.70 -9.07
N ILE A 45 31.65 -16.79 -9.82
CA ILE A 45 32.38 -15.72 -10.49
C ILE A 45 33.11 -14.82 -9.48
N LEU A 46 32.48 -14.50 -8.35
CA LEU A 46 33.11 -13.67 -7.31
C LEU A 46 34.38 -14.29 -6.77
N ASP A 47 34.37 -15.60 -6.46
CA ASP A 47 35.54 -16.32 -5.97
C ASP A 47 36.68 -16.31 -6.98
N LEU A 48 36.36 -16.35 -8.28
CA LEU A 48 37.36 -16.26 -9.34
C LEU A 48 37.92 -14.84 -9.47
N VAL A 49 37.08 -13.82 -9.37
CA VAL A 49 37.50 -12.41 -9.41
C VAL A 49 38.49 -12.13 -8.28
N GLU A 50 38.24 -12.65 -7.07
CA GLU A 50 39.13 -12.51 -5.92
C GLU A 50 40.41 -13.34 -6.08
N ARG A 51 40.28 -14.62 -6.48
CA ARG A 51 41.41 -15.55 -6.65
C ARG A 51 42.42 -15.09 -7.69
N TYR A 52 41.96 -14.45 -8.76
CA TYR A 52 42.79 -13.99 -9.88
C TYR A 52 42.94 -12.46 -9.95
N ALA A 53 42.74 -11.77 -8.83
CA ALA A 53 42.88 -10.31 -8.76
C ALA A 53 44.25 -9.83 -9.29
N ASP A 54 45.31 -10.53 -8.96
CA ASP A 54 46.69 -10.20 -9.32
C ASP A 54 47.21 -10.89 -10.62
N LEU A 55 46.36 -11.56 -11.38
CA LEU A 55 46.77 -12.19 -12.63
C LEU A 55 47.21 -11.12 -13.64
N GLU A 56 48.41 -11.26 -14.20
CA GLU A 56 48.97 -10.27 -15.11
C GLU A 56 48.21 -10.15 -16.45
N ALA A 57 48.17 -8.96 -17.00
CA ALA A 57 47.55 -8.69 -18.29
C ALA A 57 48.20 -9.51 -19.43
N GLY A 58 47.37 -10.27 -20.16
CA GLY A 58 47.81 -11.18 -21.22
C GLY A 58 48.13 -12.61 -20.73
N ALA A 59 48.12 -12.87 -19.44
CA ALA A 59 48.33 -14.20 -18.90
C ALA A 59 47.11 -15.11 -19.07
N GLN A 60 47.36 -16.42 -19.25
CA GLN A 60 46.35 -17.47 -19.27
C GLN A 60 46.78 -18.59 -18.34
N THR A 61 45.83 -19.12 -17.58
CA THR A 61 46.08 -20.26 -16.67
C THR A 61 45.70 -21.56 -17.33
N GLU A 62 46.05 -22.68 -16.70
CA GLU A 62 45.55 -24.04 -17.06
C GLU A 62 44.30 -24.41 -16.27
N ASP A 63 43.85 -23.55 -15.34
CA ASP A 63 42.70 -23.80 -14.43
C ASP A 63 41.40 -23.78 -15.21
N ARG A 64 40.79 -24.96 -15.27
CA ARG A 64 39.49 -25.18 -15.96
C ARG A 64 38.34 -24.91 -15.01
N VAL A 65 37.41 -24.11 -15.47
CA VAL A 65 36.20 -23.75 -14.76
C VAL A 65 34.94 -24.11 -15.55
N ARG A 66 33.86 -24.35 -14.81
CA ARG A 66 32.52 -24.51 -15.35
C ARG A 66 31.60 -23.48 -14.67
N LEU A 67 31.15 -22.53 -15.42
CA LEU A 67 30.32 -21.43 -14.92
C LEU A 67 28.96 -21.46 -15.62
N ALA A 68 27.92 -21.06 -14.89
CA ALA A 68 26.60 -20.81 -15.45
C ALA A 68 26.12 -19.43 -15.08
N GLY A 69 25.47 -18.75 -16.03
CA GLY A 69 24.97 -17.40 -15.78
C GLY A 69 24.14 -16.90 -16.95
N ARG A 70 23.68 -15.68 -16.81
CA ARG A 70 22.93 -14.95 -17.83
C ARG A 70 23.89 -14.15 -18.72
N LEU A 71 23.71 -14.25 -20.03
CA LEU A 71 24.46 -13.45 -21.00
C LEU A 71 23.93 -12.00 -20.98
N MET A 72 24.72 -11.07 -20.45
CA MET A 72 24.32 -9.67 -20.24
C MET A 72 24.75 -8.75 -21.38
N SER A 73 25.78 -9.13 -22.10
CA SER A 73 26.21 -8.42 -23.31
C SER A 73 26.92 -9.37 -24.28
N LYS A 74 26.90 -9.04 -25.55
CA LYS A 74 27.58 -9.80 -26.63
C LYS A 74 28.10 -8.84 -27.69
N ARG A 75 29.38 -8.97 -28.01
CA ARG A 75 30.04 -8.17 -29.09
C ARG A 75 30.76 -9.09 -30.03
N ASP A 76 30.28 -9.22 -31.26
CA ASP A 76 30.91 -9.97 -32.36
C ASP A 76 31.99 -9.12 -33.02
N GLN A 77 33.21 -9.66 -33.15
CA GLN A 77 34.35 -9.10 -33.85
C GLN A 77 34.87 -10.06 -34.91
N GLY A 78 33.97 -10.72 -35.62
CA GLY A 78 34.27 -11.65 -36.72
C GLY A 78 34.69 -13.04 -36.23
N LYS A 79 35.96 -13.26 -35.90
CA LYS A 79 36.47 -14.55 -35.38
C LYS A 79 36.52 -14.64 -33.87
N ILE A 80 36.05 -13.62 -33.18
CA ILE A 80 36.04 -13.53 -31.69
C ILE A 80 34.71 -12.95 -31.28
N ILE A 81 34.08 -13.54 -30.24
CA ILE A 81 32.95 -12.98 -29.55
C ILE A 81 33.38 -12.69 -28.13
N PHE A 82 33.12 -11.46 -27.67
CA PHE A 82 33.19 -11.10 -26.27
C PHE A 82 31.77 -11.10 -25.71
N GLY A 83 31.54 -11.87 -24.66
CA GLY A 83 30.29 -11.87 -23.89
C GLY A 83 30.56 -11.41 -22.46
N GLU A 84 29.51 -11.08 -21.71
CA GLU A 84 29.54 -10.85 -20.30
C GLU A 84 28.56 -11.83 -19.63
N LEU A 85 29.08 -12.68 -18.80
CA LEU A 85 28.30 -13.68 -18.05
C LEU A 85 28.07 -13.19 -16.64
N ARG A 86 26.81 -13.15 -16.24
CA ARG A 86 26.36 -12.73 -14.91
C ARG A 86 25.85 -13.91 -14.13
N ASP A 87 26.49 -14.19 -13.01
CA ASP A 87 25.97 -15.12 -11.99
C ASP A 87 25.19 -14.35 -10.89
N PRO A 88 24.72 -14.98 -9.83
CA PRO A 88 24.04 -14.26 -8.75
C PRO A 88 24.90 -13.19 -8.08
N GLU A 89 26.21 -13.23 -8.12
CA GLU A 89 27.09 -12.37 -7.31
C GLU A 89 27.93 -11.39 -8.10
N SER A 90 28.40 -11.79 -9.30
CA SER A 90 29.37 -11.00 -10.06
C SER A 90 29.22 -11.23 -11.56
N ASP A 91 30.00 -10.48 -12.33
CA ASP A 91 30.10 -10.58 -13.77
C ASP A 91 31.53 -11.01 -14.18
N ILE A 92 31.65 -11.79 -15.27
CA ILE A 92 32.93 -12.14 -15.88
C ILE A 92 32.84 -12.06 -17.40
N GLN A 93 33.93 -11.65 -18.02
CA GLN A 93 34.02 -11.63 -19.48
C GLN A 93 34.16 -13.03 -20.04
N LEU A 94 33.43 -13.34 -21.11
CA LEU A 94 33.64 -14.52 -21.95
C LEU A 94 34.46 -14.14 -23.17
N PHE A 95 35.48 -14.94 -23.43
CA PHE A 95 36.35 -14.81 -24.61
C PHE A 95 36.19 -16.05 -25.49
N CYS A 96 35.34 -15.93 -26.49
CA CYS A 96 34.98 -17.03 -27.41
C CYS A 96 35.69 -16.88 -28.73
N ARG A 97 36.49 -17.87 -29.11
CA ARG A 97 37.20 -17.87 -30.41
C ARG A 97 36.68 -19.00 -31.29
N VAL A 98 36.58 -18.78 -32.57
CA VAL A 98 36.23 -19.80 -33.56
C VAL A 98 37.18 -21.02 -33.48
N ASN A 99 38.48 -20.78 -33.24
CA ASN A 99 39.48 -21.86 -33.13
C ASN A 99 39.33 -22.77 -31.91
N ASN A 100 38.68 -22.24 -30.84
CA ASN A 100 38.44 -23.01 -29.61
C ASN A 100 37.11 -23.76 -29.66
N LEU A 101 36.06 -23.06 -30.14
CA LEU A 101 34.70 -23.60 -30.19
C LEU A 101 34.41 -24.48 -31.42
N GLY A 102 35.15 -24.23 -32.54
CA GLY A 102 34.80 -24.76 -33.85
C GLY A 102 33.76 -23.92 -34.56
N ASP A 103 33.63 -24.07 -35.88
CA ASP A 103 32.80 -23.21 -36.72
C ASP A 103 31.31 -23.31 -36.35
N GLU A 104 30.80 -24.51 -36.11
CA GLU A 104 29.39 -24.75 -35.79
C GLU A 104 28.99 -24.12 -34.44
N ALA A 105 29.65 -24.45 -33.36
CA ALA A 105 29.39 -23.94 -32.03
C ALA A 105 29.62 -22.40 -31.96
N PHE A 106 30.59 -21.90 -32.73
CA PHE A 106 30.82 -20.46 -32.83
C PHE A 106 29.68 -19.72 -33.55
N ALA A 107 29.12 -20.32 -34.62
CA ALA A 107 27.96 -19.76 -35.33
C ALA A 107 26.71 -19.76 -34.40
N GLU A 108 26.48 -20.83 -33.67
CA GLU A 108 25.38 -20.89 -32.67
C GLU A 108 25.57 -19.85 -31.56
N MET A 109 26.80 -19.66 -31.08
CA MET A 109 27.11 -18.62 -30.07
C MET A 109 26.81 -17.21 -30.58
N LYS A 110 26.97 -16.97 -31.91
CA LYS A 110 26.55 -15.71 -32.55
C LYS A 110 25.03 -15.52 -32.52
N ASP A 111 24.25 -16.58 -32.58
CA ASP A 111 22.80 -16.51 -32.63
C ASP A 111 22.13 -16.41 -31.25
N LEU A 112 22.88 -16.65 -30.16
CA LEU A 112 22.38 -16.43 -28.80
C LEU A 112 21.94 -14.96 -28.60
N ASP A 113 20.91 -14.77 -27.78
CA ASP A 113 20.40 -13.46 -27.43
C ASP A 113 20.89 -13.02 -26.03
N VAL A 114 21.06 -11.71 -25.88
CA VAL A 114 21.25 -11.13 -24.53
C VAL A 114 20.02 -11.45 -23.69
N GLY A 115 20.28 -11.99 -22.49
CA GLY A 115 19.25 -12.53 -21.59
C GLY A 115 19.21 -14.04 -21.52
N ASP A 116 19.80 -14.78 -22.48
CA ASP A 116 19.87 -16.22 -22.45
C ASP A 116 20.69 -16.71 -21.23
N TRP A 117 20.30 -17.81 -20.63
CA TRP A 117 21.11 -18.51 -19.65
C TRP A 117 22.00 -19.52 -20.34
N ILE A 118 23.29 -19.44 -20.06
CA ILE A 118 24.28 -20.34 -20.67
C ILE A 118 25.20 -20.92 -19.60
N GLY A 119 25.63 -22.14 -19.83
CA GLY A 119 26.75 -22.76 -19.16
C GLY A 119 27.98 -22.68 -20.03
N VAL A 120 29.15 -22.41 -19.48
CA VAL A 120 30.43 -22.34 -20.20
C VAL A 120 31.49 -23.14 -19.50
N GLU A 121 32.36 -23.77 -20.29
CA GLU A 121 33.57 -24.48 -19.82
C GLU A 121 34.76 -23.80 -20.50
N GLY A 122 35.84 -23.59 -19.77
CA GLY A 122 37.04 -22.96 -20.30
C GLY A 122 38.13 -22.76 -19.27
N THR A 123 39.15 -22.00 -19.64
CA THR A 123 40.25 -21.65 -18.74
C THR A 123 40.25 -20.16 -18.40
N ILE A 124 40.76 -19.83 -17.22
CA ILE A 124 40.86 -18.44 -16.76
C ILE A 124 42.01 -17.74 -17.49
N MET A 125 41.76 -16.54 -17.95
CA MET A 125 42.76 -15.66 -18.54
C MET A 125 42.50 -14.20 -18.21
N ARG A 126 43.54 -13.38 -18.31
CA ARG A 126 43.37 -11.94 -18.33
C ARG A 126 43.71 -11.40 -19.72
N THR A 127 42.81 -10.65 -20.33
CA THR A 127 43.06 -10.07 -21.65
C THR A 127 44.22 -9.08 -21.58
N ARG A 128 44.82 -8.76 -22.75
CA ARG A 128 45.87 -7.74 -22.85
C ARG A 128 45.41 -6.33 -22.39
N ARG A 129 44.09 -6.11 -22.32
CA ARG A 129 43.49 -4.88 -21.79
C ARG A 129 43.22 -4.92 -20.30
N GLY A 130 43.57 -6.03 -19.62
CA GLY A 130 43.45 -6.19 -18.17
C GLY A 130 42.12 -6.82 -17.72
N GLU A 131 41.23 -7.26 -18.61
CA GLU A 131 39.92 -7.81 -18.22
C GLU A 131 40.02 -9.30 -17.89
N LEU A 132 39.58 -9.69 -16.68
CA LEU A 132 39.51 -11.10 -16.31
C LEU A 132 38.44 -11.80 -17.13
N SER A 133 38.77 -12.95 -17.72
CA SER A 133 37.94 -13.60 -18.73
C SER A 133 38.03 -15.11 -18.63
N VAL A 134 36.98 -15.79 -19.11
CA VAL A 134 37.02 -17.22 -19.41
C VAL A 134 37.30 -17.40 -20.90
N ALA A 135 38.41 -18.07 -21.25
CA ALA A 135 38.65 -18.54 -22.61
C ALA A 135 37.76 -19.77 -22.83
N VAL A 136 36.65 -19.58 -23.50
CA VAL A 136 35.58 -20.59 -23.62
C VAL A 136 35.96 -21.65 -24.66
N ASP A 137 35.94 -22.91 -24.23
CA ASP A 137 36.15 -24.10 -25.09
C ASP A 137 34.84 -24.79 -25.44
N ARG A 138 33.84 -24.68 -24.57
CA ARG A 138 32.51 -25.28 -24.75
C ARG A 138 31.45 -24.39 -24.07
N TYR A 139 30.28 -24.39 -24.65
CA TYR A 139 29.11 -23.80 -24.02
C TYR A 139 27.85 -24.64 -24.21
N GLU A 140 26.84 -24.40 -23.40
CA GLU A 140 25.53 -25.04 -23.48
C GLU A 140 24.44 -23.98 -23.23
N LEU A 141 23.39 -23.96 -24.07
CA LEU A 141 22.20 -23.15 -23.82
C LEU A 141 21.38 -23.80 -22.74
N LEU A 142 21.22 -23.14 -21.59
CA LEU A 142 20.48 -23.65 -20.45
C LEU A 142 19.02 -23.18 -20.42
N SER A 143 18.78 -21.94 -20.86
CA SER A 143 17.41 -21.40 -20.97
C SER A 143 17.36 -20.24 -21.95
N LYS A 144 16.51 -20.35 -22.97
CA LYS A 144 16.26 -19.32 -23.97
C LYS A 144 15.38 -18.20 -23.41
N SER A 145 15.86 -16.98 -23.45
CA SER A 145 15.09 -15.79 -23.11
C SER A 145 14.22 -15.35 -24.28
N LEU A 146 12.92 -15.20 -24.07
CA LEU A 146 11.98 -14.75 -25.11
C LEU A 146 11.73 -13.26 -25.09
N ARG A 147 11.91 -12.60 -23.92
CA ARG A 147 11.77 -11.13 -23.82
C ARG A 147 13.14 -10.48 -23.79
N PRO A 148 13.38 -9.37 -24.55
CA PRO A 148 14.61 -8.61 -24.44
C PRO A 148 14.72 -7.99 -23.04
N LEU A 149 15.96 -7.87 -22.55
CA LEU A 149 16.23 -7.11 -21.33
C LEU A 149 16.15 -5.59 -21.67
N PRO A 150 15.79 -4.74 -20.69
CA PRO A 150 15.90 -3.30 -20.82
C PRO A 150 17.32 -2.87 -21.19
N GLU A 151 17.47 -1.69 -21.78
CA GLU A 151 18.79 -1.17 -22.14
C GLU A 151 19.70 -1.03 -20.90
N LYS A 152 20.94 -1.52 -21.03
CA LYS A 152 21.91 -1.60 -19.93
C LYS A 152 22.19 -0.26 -19.23
N PHE A 153 22.09 0.88 -19.94
CA PHE A 153 22.43 2.19 -19.41
C PHE A 153 21.29 2.92 -18.72
N HIS A 154 20.05 2.52 -18.94
CA HIS A 154 18.88 3.18 -18.36
C HIS A 154 18.12 2.28 -17.37
N GLY A 155 18.36 0.95 -17.38
CA GLY A 155 17.67 -0.01 -16.53
C GLY A 155 16.13 0.14 -16.63
N LEU A 156 15.45 -0.17 -15.58
CA LEU A 156 14.06 0.22 -15.38
C LEU A 156 14.04 1.60 -14.68
N ALA A 157 13.88 2.68 -15.48
CA ALA A 157 13.86 4.05 -14.95
C ALA A 157 12.60 4.33 -14.12
N ASP A 158 11.50 3.67 -14.44
CA ASP A 158 10.24 3.78 -13.71
C ASP A 158 10.28 2.94 -12.42
N LYS A 159 10.16 3.60 -11.27
CA LYS A 159 10.14 2.94 -9.95
C LYS A 159 8.98 1.98 -9.78
N GLU A 160 7.81 2.29 -10.32
CA GLU A 160 6.65 1.40 -10.22
C GLU A 160 6.89 0.11 -11.01
N LEU A 161 7.43 0.21 -12.22
CA LEU A 161 7.78 -0.94 -13.04
C LEU A 161 8.87 -1.81 -12.36
N ARG A 162 9.85 -1.21 -11.65
CA ARG A 162 10.85 -1.94 -10.85
C ARG A 162 10.20 -2.82 -9.78
N TYR A 163 9.18 -2.31 -9.10
CA TYR A 163 8.46 -3.06 -8.06
C TYR A 163 7.58 -4.16 -8.66
N ARG A 164 6.89 -3.89 -9.77
CA ARG A 164 6.05 -4.88 -10.48
C ARG A 164 6.86 -5.99 -11.11
N GLN A 165 7.93 -5.63 -11.84
CA GLN A 165 8.83 -6.56 -12.50
C GLN A 165 10.13 -6.73 -11.70
N ARG A 166 10.03 -6.97 -10.41
CA ARG A 166 11.19 -7.13 -9.51
C ARG A 166 12.21 -8.13 -10.04
N TYR A 167 11.77 -9.18 -10.73
CA TYR A 167 12.66 -10.14 -11.37
C TYR A 167 13.54 -9.51 -12.46
N VAL A 168 13.06 -8.49 -13.18
CA VAL A 168 13.87 -7.74 -14.14
C VAL A 168 14.82 -6.78 -13.41
N ASP A 169 14.34 -6.07 -12.39
CA ASP A 169 15.14 -5.21 -11.53
C ASP A 169 16.32 -5.97 -10.91
N LEU A 170 16.08 -7.18 -10.38
CA LEU A 170 17.10 -8.09 -9.89
C LEU A 170 18.09 -8.57 -10.97
N ILE A 171 17.67 -8.68 -12.24
CA ILE A 171 18.58 -9.00 -13.35
C ILE A 171 19.49 -7.82 -13.65
N MET A 172 18.93 -6.62 -13.67
CA MET A 172 19.64 -5.43 -14.17
C MET A 172 20.57 -4.81 -13.12
N ASP A 173 20.19 -4.83 -11.82
CA ASP A 173 20.87 -4.11 -10.76
C ASP A 173 21.45 -5.03 -9.67
N HIS A 174 22.78 -5.01 -9.51
CA HIS A 174 23.47 -5.71 -8.43
C HIS A 174 23.18 -5.11 -7.06
N GLY A 175 22.95 -3.80 -6.98
CA GLY A 175 22.62 -3.09 -5.74
C GLY A 175 21.33 -3.65 -5.15
N VAL A 176 20.27 -3.77 -5.96
CA VAL A 176 19.00 -4.34 -5.55
C VAL A 176 19.16 -5.78 -5.01
N ARG A 177 19.94 -6.63 -5.72
CA ARG A 177 20.23 -7.99 -5.21
C ARG A 177 20.97 -7.96 -3.88
N ASN A 178 21.90 -7.02 -3.71
CA ASN A 178 22.65 -6.87 -2.48
C ASN A 178 21.76 -6.46 -1.30
N THR A 179 20.80 -5.55 -1.50
CA THR A 179 19.80 -5.17 -0.49
C THR A 179 19.06 -6.41 0.03
N PHE A 180 18.57 -7.29 -0.85
CA PHE A 180 17.86 -8.51 -0.41
C PHE A 180 18.77 -9.56 0.23
N ARG A 181 20.05 -9.63 -0.14
CA ARG A 181 21.03 -10.45 0.58
C ARG A 181 21.28 -9.91 1.99
N ARG A 182 21.51 -8.60 2.11
CA ARG A 182 21.68 -7.93 3.40
C ARG A 182 20.44 -8.12 4.28
N ARG A 183 19.23 -8.03 3.70
CA ARG A 183 17.97 -8.35 4.40
C ARG A 183 18.05 -9.75 5.05
N SER A 184 18.39 -10.77 4.28
CA SER A 184 18.50 -12.14 4.80
C SER A 184 19.59 -12.29 5.86
N GLN A 185 20.72 -11.61 5.68
CA GLN A 185 21.82 -11.60 6.65
C GLN A 185 21.44 -10.91 7.96
N ILE A 186 20.73 -9.77 7.89
CA ILE A 186 20.18 -9.04 9.05
C ILE A 186 19.26 -9.94 9.85
N ILE A 187 18.25 -10.56 9.21
CA ILE A 187 17.31 -11.47 9.89
C ILE A 187 18.04 -12.66 10.54
N SER A 188 19.01 -13.24 9.85
CA SER A 188 19.83 -14.32 10.40
C SER A 188 20.68 -13.88 11.59
N LEU A 189 21.16 -12.63 11.58
CA LEU A 189 21.92 -12.06 12.68
C LEU A 189 21.03 -11.77 13.88
N ILE A 190 19.83 -11.21 13.64
CA ILE A 190 18.82 -10.98 14.68
C ILE A 190 18.52 -12.29 15.43
N ARG A 191 18.24 -13.40 14.71
CA ARG A 191 18.00 -14.71 15.33
C ARG A 191 19.15 -15.16 16.21
N ARG A 192 20.38 -15.13 15.69
CA ARG A 192 21.56 -15.52 16.47
C ARG A 192 21.79 -14.62 17.69
N TYR A 193 21.50 -13.32 17.56
CA TYR A 193 21.62 -12.39 18.68
C TYR A 193 20.59 -12.73 19.78
N MET A 194 19.32 -12.91 19.41
CA MET A 194 18.24 -13.25 20.34
C MET A 194 18.48 -14.60 21.03
N GLU A 195 18.86 -15.63 20.29
CA GLU A 195 19.26 -16.92 20.84
C GLU A 195 20.44 -16.79 21.82
N GLY A 196 21.45 -15.95 21.47
CA GLY A 196 22.59 -15.65 22.33
C GLY A 196 22.20 -14.94 23.63
N GLN A 197 21.07 -14.22 23.66
CA GLN A 197 20.48 -13.60 24.85
C GLN A 197 19.55 -14.59 25.62
N GLY A 198 19.44 -15.84 25.16
CA GLY A 198 18.65 -16.88 25.80
C GLY A 198 17.18 -16.88 25.44
N TYR A 199 16.78 -16.18 24.38
CA TYR A 199 15.41 -16.22 23.88
C TYR A 199 15.16 -17.47 23.02
N ILE A 200 13.94 -17.96 23.04
CA ILE A 200 13.47 -19.09 22.22
C ILE A 200 12.58 -18.51 21.11
N GLU A 201 12.91 -18.81 19.84
CA GLU A 201 12.02 -18.48 18.71
C GLU A 201 10.81 -19.42 18.73
N VAL A 202 9.62 -18.86 18.62
CA VAL A 202 8.37 -19.58 18.61
C VAL A 202 7.51 -19.16 17.43
N GLU A 203 6.50 -19.97 17.10
CA GLU A 203 5.51 -19.66 16.08
C GLU A 203 4.12 -19.71 16.69
N THR A 204 3.33 -18.65 16.46
CA THR A 204 1.94 -18.54 16.90
C THR A 204 1.00 -18.44 15.70
N PRO A 205 -0.31 -18.69 15.88
CA PRO A 205 -1.24 -18.67 14.75
C PRO A 205 -1.27 -17.33 14.03
N MET A 206 -1.36 -17.36 12.68
CA MET A 206 -1.59 -16.17 11.86
C MET A 206 -3.07 -15.80 11.76
N MET A 207 -3.98 -16.75 12.00
CA MET A 207 -5.43 -16.52 12.00
C MET A 207 -5.95 -16.52 13.42
N HIS A 208 -6.58 -15.45 13.82
CA HIS A 208 -7.15 -15.25 15.16
C HIS A 208 -8.67 -15.21 15.13
N GLY A 209 -9.31 -15.83 16.09
CA GLY A 209 -10.77 -15.76 16.25
C GLY A 209 -11.25 -14.48 16.94
N ILE A 210 -10.32 -13.72 17.54
CA ILE A 210 -10.55 -12.44 18.23
C ILE A 210 -9.41 -11.51 17.86
N LEU A 211 -9.72 -10.26 17.51
CA LEU A 211 -8.74 -9.22 17.22
C LEU A 211 -8.14 -8.67 18.50
N GLY A 212 -6.81 -8.53 18.58
CA GLY A 212 -6.14 -7.94 19.74
C GLY A 212 -4.62 -7.84 19.56
N GLY A 213 -3.98 -7.12 20.50
CA GLY A 213 -2.52 -6.91 20.56
C GLY A 213 -2.03 -5.63 19.87
N ALA A 214 -2.88 -4.89 19.15
CA ALA A 214 -2.58 -3.58 18.58
C ALA A 214 -3.88 -2.88 18.22
N ASN A 215 -3.81 -1.56 17.97
CA ASN A 215 -4.89 -0.80 17.35
C ASN A 215 -4.60 -0.71 15.86
N ALA A 216 -5.31 -1.51 15.04
CA ALA A 216 -5.16 -1.55 13.60
C ALA A 216 -6.35 -2.24 12.95
N LYS A 217 -6.69 -1.86 11.74
CA LYS A 217 -7.77 -2.49 10.97
C LYS A 217 -7.31 -3.88 10.45
N PRO A 218 -8.05 -4.98 10.74
CA PRO A 218 -7.65 -6.32 10.32
C PRO A 218 -8.07 -6.65 8.89
N PHE A 219 -7.41 -7.65 8.29
CA PHE A 219 -7.98 -8.41 7.19
C PHE A 219 -8.87 -9.51 7.73
N VAL A 220 -10.07 -9.67 7.18
CA VAL A 220 -11.05 -10.68 7.58
C VAL A 220 -11.04 -11.82 6.58
N THR A 221 -11.15 -13.07 7.06
CA THR A 221 -11.28 -14.26 6.23
C THR A 221 -12.32 -15.20 6.83
N HIS A 222 -13.11 -15.88 5.99
CA HIS A 222 -14.10 -16.84 6.45
C HIS A 222 -13.49 -18.23 6.60
N PHE A 223 -13.66 -18.85 7.79
CA PHE A 223 -13.24 -20.22 8.05
C PHE A 223 -14.38 -21.19 7.82
N ASN A 224 -14.48 -21.74 6.61
CA ASN A 224 -15.58 -22.59 6.16
C ASN A 224 -15.94 -23.75 7.12
N ALA A 225 -14.92 -24.40 7.72
CA ALA A 225 -15.16 -25.55 8.59
C ALA A 225 -15.85 -25.17 9.92
N LEU A 226 -15.73 -23.93 10.35
CA LEU A 226 -16.32 -23.41 11.58
C LEU A 226 -17.48 -22.46 11.31
N ASP A 227 -17.76 -22.14 10.05
CA ASP A 227 -18.77 -21.19 9.59
C ASP A 227 -18.72 -19.88 10.38
N ARG A 228 -17.51 -19.29 10.45
CA ARG A 228 -17.28 -18.02 11.16
C ARG A 228 -16.06 -17.29 10.63
N ASP A 229 -16.04 -15.97 10.83
CA ASP A 229 -14.94 -15.13 10.43
C ASP A 229 -13.77 -15.22 11.40
N PHE A 230 -12.58 -15.15 10.82
CA PHE A 230 -11.30 -15.06 11.48
C PHE A 230 -10.56 -13.83 10.95
N TYR A 231 -9.62 -13.34 11.74
CA TYR A 231 -8.80 -12.18 11.42
C TYR A 231 -7.37 -12.61 11.16
N LEU A 232 -6.74 -12.07 10.11
CA LEU A 232 -5.29 -12.16 10.00
C LEU A 232 -4.67 -11.31 11.11
N ARG A 233 -3.67 -11.84 11.80
CA ARG A 233 -3.06 -11.20 12.98
C ARG A 233 -2.48 -9.83 12.65
N ILE A 234 -2.71 -8.87 13.54
CA ILE A 234 -2.15 -7.52 13.50
C ILE A 234 -0.93 -7.36 14.41
N ALA A 235 -0.76 -8.29 15.37
CA ALA A 235 0.34 -8.40 16.34
C ALA A 235 0.44 -9.84 16.87
N THR A 236 1.58 -10.20 17.47
CA THR A 236 1.82 -11.49 18.13
C THR A 236 1.78 -11.40 19.67
N GLU A 237 1.51 -10.22 20.21
CA GLU A 237 1.56 -9.88 21.63
C GLU A 237 0.82 -10.86 22.54
N LEU A 238 -0.51 -11.01 22.35
CA LEU A 238 -1.33 -11.81 23.27
C LEU A 238 -0.95 -13.29 23.28
N PRO A 239 -0.67 -13.96 22.16
CA PRO A 239 -0.12 -15.31 22.16
C PRO A 239 1.21 -15.44 22.90
N LEU A 240 2.16 -14.52 22.70
CA LEU A 240 3.48 -14.59 23.33
C LEU A 240 3.40 -14.39 24.84
N LYS A 241 2.54 -13.48 25.32
CA LYS A 241 2.28 -13.29 26.76
C LYS A 241 1.67 -14.52 27.42
N ARG A 242 0.82 -15.27 26.71
CA ARG A 242 0.31 -16.57 27.21
C ARG A 242 1.43 -17.60 27.40
N LEU A 243 2.50 -17.55 26.60
CA LEU A 243 3.67 -18.41 26.78
C LEU A 243 4.45 -18.04 28.05
N LEU A 244 4.53 -16.73 28.40
CA LEU A 244 5.11 -16.32 29.68
C LEU A 244 4.31 -16.88 30.88
N VAL A 245 2.97 -16.84 30.80
CA VAL A 245 2.10 -17.49 31.82
C VAL A 245 2.40 -19.00 31.88
N GLY A 246 2.65 -19.64 30.74
CA GLY A 246 3.01 -21.04 30.64
C GLY A 246 4.41 -21.39 31.13
N GLY A 247 5.23 -20.41 31.53
CA GLY A 247 6.58 -20.62 32.07
C GLY A 247 7.71 -20.58 31.04
N MET A 248 7.46 -20.13 29.81
CA MET A 248 8.50 -19.83 28.83
C MET A 248 9.00 -18.40 29.08
N ASP A 249 10.09 -18.23 29.81
CA ASP A 249 10.51 -16.96 30.38
C ASP A 249 11.12 -15.96 29.38
N ARG A 250 11.59 -16.42 28.21
CA ARG A 250 12.11 -15.57 27.12
C ARG A 250 11.69 -16.12 25.78
N VAL A 251 10.80 -15.43 25.10
CA VAL A 251 10.27 -15.84 23.80
C VAL A 251 10.34 -14.69 22.80
N PHE A 252 10.53 -15.04 21.53
CA PHE A 252 10.38 -14.09 20.42
C PHE A 252 9.78 -14.78 19.21
N GLU A 253 9.16 -13.99 18.34
CA GLU A 253 8.66 -14.43 17.05
C GLU A 253 9.00 -13.40 15.99
N ILE A 254 9.60 -13.84 14.87
CA ILE A 254 9.76 -13.04 13.66
C ILE A 254 8.70 -13.52 12.66
N GLY A 255 7.74 -12.66 12.34
CA GLY A 255 6.63 -13.07 11.49
C GLY A 255 5.98 -11.94 10.71
N ARG A 256 5.08 -12.34 9.81
CA ARG A 256 4.23 -11.41 9.08
C ARG A 256 3.10 -10.91 9.95
N GLN A 257 2.86 -9.60 9.87
CA GLN A 257 1.68 -8.94 10.41
C GLN A 257 0.88 -8.35 9.24
N PHE A 258 -0.43 -8.19 9.45
CA PHE A 258 -1.37 -7.79 8.41
C PHE A 258 -2.23 -6.66 8.94
N ARG A 259 -2.07 -5.45 8.39
CA ARG A 259 -2.89 -4.28 8.74
C ARG A 259 -3.55 -3.76 7.48
N ASN A 260 -4.88 -3.73 7.48
CA ASN A 260 -5.69 -3.33 6.33
C ASN A 260 -5.80 -1.80 6.25
N GLU A 261 -4.66 -1.16 6.10
CA GLU A 261 -4.46 0.28 6.09
C GLU A 261 -3.87 0.75 4.76
N GLY A 262 -3.57 2.05 4.65
CA GLY A 262 -2.95 2.65 3.47
C GLY A 262 -1.54 2.13 3.17
N MET A 263 -1.08 2.37 1.96
CA MET A 263 0.29 2.08 1.51
C MET A 263 1.03 3.37 1.22
N ASP A 264 2.17 3.58 1.89
CA ASP A 264 3.03 4.74 1.67
C ASP A 264 4.53 4.33 1.57
N LEU A 265 5.44 5.24 1.86
CA LEU A 265 6.88 4.97 1.82
C LEU A 265 7.36 4.07 2.96
N THR A 266 6.65 4.07 4.09
CA THR A 266 7.03 3.38 5.33
C THR A 266 6.06 2.29 5.74
N HIS A 267 4.87 2.23 5.12
CA HIS A 267 3.80 1.28 5.43
C HIS A 267 3.44 0.38 4.24
N ASN A 268 3.24 -0.89 4.54
CA ASN A 268 2.73 -1.90 3.61
C ASN A 268 1.72 -2.79 4.36
N PRO A 269 0.59 -3.18 3.75
CA PRO A 269 -0.46 -3.94 4.43
C PRO A 269 0.01 -5.28 5.02
N GLU A 270 1.05 -5.85 4.46
CA GLU A 270 1.75 -7.03 4.93
C GLU A 270 3.22 -6.66 5.18
N PHE A 271 3.68 -6.78 6.42
CA PHE A 271 5.05 -6.41 6.81
C PHE A 271 5.64 -7.42 7.81
N THR A 272 6.95 -7.38 8.00
CA THR A 272 7.64 -8.24 8.96
C THR A 272 7.93 -7.48 10.22
N SER A 273 7.51 -8.02 11.37
CA SER A 273 7.91 -7.57 12.70
C SER A 273 8.60 -8.68 13.47
N MET A 274 9.31 -8.29 14.52
CA MET A 274 9.72 -9.19 15.60
C MET A 274 9.12 -8.67 16.89
N GLU A 275 8.45 -9.53 17.64
CA GLU A 275 8.08 -9.26 19.02
C GLU A 275 8.82 -10.18 19.96
N ALA A 276 9.25 -9.65 21.10
CA ALA A 276 10.02 -10.38 22.11
C ALA A 276 9.56 -10.02 23.52
N TYR A 277 9.43 -11.02 24.38
CA TYR A 277 8.97 -10.88 25.76
C TYR A 277 9.92 -11.60 26.70
N CYS A 278 10.24 -10.95 27.83
CA CYS A 278 11.15 -11.46 28.84
C CYS A 278 10.56 -11.33 30.23
N ALA A 279 10.31 -12.46 30.87
CA ALA A 279 9.91 -12.51 32.27
C ALA A 279 11.03 -11.96 33.17
N PHE A 280 10.64 -11.28 34.25
CA PHE A 280 11.51 -10.65 35.24
C PHE A 280 12.41 -9.55 34.67
N SER A 281 12.03 -9.01 33.51
CA SER A 281 12.65 -7.83 32.89
C SER A 281 11.69 -6.62 32.99
N ASP A 282 12.21 -5.46 32.67
CA ASP A 282 11.52 -4.18 32.66
C ASP A 282 11.92 -3.35 31.43
N LEU A 283 11.50 -2.10 31.42
CA LEU A 283 11.81 -1.16 30.35
C LEU A 283 13.31 -0.98 30.12
N GLN A 284 14.15 -0.99 31.20
CA GLN A 284 15.61 -0.87 31.06
C GLN A 284 16.19 -2.10 30.35
N GLY A 285 15.72 -3.29 30.70
CA GLY A 285 16.15 -4.51 30.02
C GLY A 285 15.82 -4.52 28.53
N MET A 286 14.67 -3.91 28.14
CA MET A 286 14.31 -3.75 26.73
C MET A 286 15.18 -2.72 26.01
N LYS A 287 15.58 -1.61 26.67
CA LYS A 287 16.54 -0.64 26.13
C LYS A 287 17.92 -1.29 25.87
N ASP A 288 18.43 -2.04 26.85
CA ASP A 288 19.73 -2.72 26.73
C ASP A 288 19.73 -3.76 25.61
N LEU A 289 18.65 -4.53 25.46
CA LEU A 289 18.44 -5.49 24.36
C LEU A 289 18.47 -4.79 23.01
N THR A 290 17.76 -3.67 22.89
CA THR A 290 17.62 -2.89 21.67
C THR A 290 18.94 -2.27 21.24
N GLU A 291 19.60 -1.58 22.14
CA GLU A 291 20.90 -0.95 21.88
C GLU A 291 21.94 -2.00 21.45
N GLY A 292 21.99 -3.14 22.15
CA GLY A 292 22.89 -4.23 21.82
C GLY A 292 22.59 -4.86 20.44
N LEU A 293 21.32 -5.04 20.09
CA LEU A 293 20.89 -5.59 18.81
C LEU A 293 21.29 -4.70 17.63
N PHE A 294 20.98 -3.41 17.69
CA PHE A 294 21.30 -2.46 16.61
C PHE A 294 22.82 -2.31 16.41
N LYS A 295 23.60 -2.25 17.50
CA LYS A 295 25.06 -2.26 17.43
C LYS A 295 25.60 -3.56 16.83
N ALA A 296 25.01 -4.71 17.18
CA ALA A 296 25.41 -5.98 16.59
C ALA A 296 25.16 -6.02 15.08
N ILE A 297 24.02 -5.46 14.61
CA ILE A 297 23.71 -5.33 13.17
C ILE A 297 24.72 -4.39 12.50
N ALA A 298 24.99 -3.20 13.08
CA ALA A 298 25.96 -2.26 12.53
C ALA A 298 27.34 -2.89 12.35
N ARG A 299 27.82 -3.66 13.33
CA ARG A 299 29.09 -4.40 13.24
C ARG A 299 29.04 -5.52 12.20
N GLY A 300 28.01 -6.37 12.26
CA GLY A 300 27.98 -7.59 11.46
C GLY A 300 27.61 -7.38 9.98
N ILE A 301 26.91 -6.30 9.65
CA ILE A 301 26.37 -6.02 8.30
C ILE A 301 27.05 -4.81 7.67
N CYS A 302 27.26 -3.72 8.44
CA CYS A 302 27.87 -2.50 7.92
C CYS A 302 29.39 -2.45 8.13
N GLY A 303 29.95 -3.42 8.85
CA GLY A 303 31.39 -3.50 9.09
C GLY A 303 31.93 -2.45 10.07
N CYS A 304 31.08 -1.90 10.93
CA CYS A 304 31.50 -0.93 11.95
C CYS A 304 32.40 -1.58 12.99
N GLU A 305 33.37 -0.80 13.51
CA GLU A 305 34.22 -1.20 14.63
C GLU A 305 33.41 -1.05 15.94
N GLU A 306 33.70 -1.91 16.92
CA GLU A 306 33.09 -1.84 18.25
C GLU A 306 33.45 -0.50 18.94
N GLY A 307 32.42 0.16 19.47
CA GLY A 307 32.53 1.49 20.10
C GLY A 307 32.65 2.66 19.13
N ARG A 308 32.49 2.41 17.82
CA ARG A 308 32.49 3.42 16.74
C ARG A 308 31.41 3.15 15.72
N GLU A 309 30.32 2.52 16.17
CA GLU A 309 29.20 2.18 15.31
C GLU A 309 28.54 3.45 14.77
N ALA A 310 28.70 3.71 13.48
CA ALA A 310 28.02 4.79 12.79
C ALA A 310 27.66 4.34 11.37
N ILE A 311 26.47 4.69 10.93
CA ILE A 311 25.96 4.35 9.61
C ILE A 311 25.56 5.61 8.85
N SER A 312 25.36 5.50 7.54
CA SER A 312 24.74 6.53 6.73
C SER A 312 23.31 6.11 6.39
N TYR A 313 22.36 7.03 6.54
CA TYR A 313 20.97 6.84 6.14
C TYR A 313 20.43 8.11 5.50
N GLN A 314 20.05 8.03 4.24
CA GLN A 314 19.50 9.13 3.43
C GLN A 314 20.37 10.40 3.50
N GLY A 315 21.70 10.19 3.41
CA GLY A 315 22.70 11.27 3.46
C GLY A 315 22.98 11.84 4.86
N ARG A 316 22.31 11.35 5.90
CA ARG A 316 22.59 11.70 7.31
C ARG A 316 23.52 10.67 7.94
N ARG A 317 24.47 11.12 8.75
CA ARG A 317 25.27 10.23 9.60
C ARG A 317 24.50 9.96 10.88
N ILE A 318 24.26 8.69 11.19
CA ILE A 318 23.61 8.23 12.42
C ILE A 318 24.66 7.60 13.31
N ASP A 319 24.83 8.11 14.53
CA ASP A 319 25.79 7.58 15.50
C ASP A 319 25.09 6.58 16.44
N LEU A 320 25.40 5.30 16.27
CA LEU A 320 24.88 4.22 17.10
C LEU A 320 25.82 3.88 18.27
N SER A 321 26.98 4.55 18.39
CA SER A 321 27.95 4.30 19.43
C SER A 321 27.51 4.86 20.79
N GLY A 322 28.22 4.49 21.88
CA GLY A 322 27.95 4.99 23.22
C GLY A 322 26.58 4.56 23.78
N THR A 323 26.11 5.25 24.80
CA THR A 323 24.77 5.08 25.40
C THR A 323 23.80 6.02 24.71
N TRP A 324 22.66 5.49 24.31
CA TRP A 324 21.68 6.28 23.57
C TRP A 324 20.89 7.23 24.48
N ARG A 325 20.45 8.34 23.90
CA ARG A 325 19.63 9.33 24.57
C ARG A 325 18.31 8.69 25.04
N SER A 326 17.88 9.01 26.25
CA SER A 326 16.51 8.81 26.71
C SER A 326 15.93 10.17 27.05
N ALA A 327 14.76 10.47 26.48
CA ALA A 327 14.02 11.71 26.75
C ALA A 327 12.53 11.39 26.86
N THR A 328 11.78 12.15 27.64
CA THR A 328 10.35 12.00 27.74
C THR A 328 9.64 12.75 26.61
N VAL A 329 8.39 12.34 26.31
CA VAL A 329 7.49 13.07 25.41
C VAL A 329 7.44 14.56 25.78
N ALA A 330 7.32 14.85 27.10
CA ALA A 330 7.27 16.20 27.62
C ALA A 330 8.57 16.99 27.39
N GLU A 331 9.74 16.36 27.60
CA GLU A 331 11.03 17.00 27.36
C GLU A 331 11.22 17.37 25.90
N ILE A 332 10.88 16.46 24.96
CA ILE A 332 11.00 16.74 23.53
C ILE A 332 10.01 17.82 23.09
N ALA A 333 8.76 17.74 23.53
CA ALA A 333 7.75 18.79 23.28
C ALA A 333 8.23 20.16 23.78
N SER A 334 8.83 20.19 24.98
CA SER A 334 9.41 21.43 25.56
C SER A 334 10.58 21.97 24.72
N GLU A 335 11.48 21.08 24.27
CA GLU A 335 12.63 21.46 23.45
C GLU A 335 12.20 22.11 22.13
N VAL A 336 11.19 21.56 21.44
CA VAL A 336 10.74 22.08 20.13
C VAL A 336 9.88 23.32 20.24
N CYS A 337 9.12 23.48 21.34
CA CYS A 337 8.32 24.68 21.60
C CYS A 337 9.15 25.81 22.25
N GLY A 338 10.29 25.50 22.86
CA GLY A 338 11.15 26.47 23.57
C GLY A 338 10.56 26.94 24.90
N GLU A 339 9.61 26.21 25.47
CA GLU A 339 9.01 26.46 26.78
C GLU A 339 8.77 25.13 27.54
N GLU A 340 8.67 25.19 28.86
CA GLU A 340 8.45 23.99 29.69
C GLU A 340 7.00 23.51 29.58
N LEU A 341 6.83 22.33 28.97
CA LEU A 341 5.55 21.65 28.84
C LEU A 341 5.59 20.30 29.60
N THR A 342 4.54 20.04 30.36
CA THR A 342 4.42 18.81 31.18
C THR A 342 2.98 18.32 31.18
N ILE A 343 2.76 17.12 31.74
CA ILE A 343 1.40 16.59 31.95
C ILE A 343 0.54 17.45 32.89
N ASP A 344 1.19 18.34 33.69
CA ASP A 344 0.53 19.29 34.59
C ASP A 344 0.25 20.65 33.93
N THR A 345 0.74 20.86 32.69
CA THR A 345 0.44 22.10 31.95
C THR A 345 -1.05 22.23 31.69
N PRO A 346 -1.66 23.39 32.00
CA PRO A 346 -3.10 23.58 31.80
C PRO A 346 -3.52 23.29 30.33
N VAL A 347 -4.59 22.52 30.17
CA VAL A 347 -5.16 22.14 28.86
C VAL A 347 -5.36 23.37 27.96
N ALA A 348 -5.84 24.52 28.53
CA ALA A 348 -6.01 25.74 27.76
C ALA A 348 -4.70 26.24 27.14
N HIS A 349 -3.58 26.16 27.89
CA HIS A 349 -2.27 26.57 27.39
C HIS A 349 -1.73 25.60 26.33
N LEU A 350 -1.87 24.28 26.53
CA LEU A 350 -1.50 23.29 25.51
C LEU A 350 -2.26 23.49 24.19
N ARG A 351 -3.54 23.88 24.26
CA ARG A 351 -4.32 24.24 23.07
C ARG A 351 -3.79 25.50 22.38
N GLU A 352 -3.40 26.54 23.17
CA GLU A 352 -2.75 27.73 22.62
C GLU A 352 -1.43 27.39 21.90
N VAL A 353 -0.63 26.47 22.45
CA VAL A 353 0.59 25.96 21.80
C VAL A 353 0.25 25.21 20.51
N CYS A 354 -0.74 24.32 20.52
CA CYS A 354 -1.19 23.62 19.30
C CYS A 354 -1.63 24.63 18.22
N GLU A 355 -2.42 25.65 18.59
CA GLU A 355 -2.86 26.70 17.66
C GLU A 355 -1.69 27.50 17.09
N ALA A 356 -0.72 27.89 17.94
CA ALA A 356 0.48 28.62 17.52
C ALA A 356 1.32 27.85 16.49
N HIS A 357 1.37 26.52 16.62
CA HIS A 357 2.12 25.63 15.74
C HIS A 357 1.26 24.98 14.65
N HIS A 358 -0.03 25.36 14.53
CA HIS A 358 -0.98 24.83 13.53
C HIS A 358 -1.26 23.31 13.67
N ILE A 359 -1.17 22.78 14.89
CA ILE A 359 -1.53 21.41 15.24
C ILE A 359 -3.05 21.36 15.44
N GLU A 360 -3.72 20.43 14.79
CA GLU A 360 -5.16 20.20 14.95
C GLU A 360 -5.43 19.52 16.31
N TRP A 361 -6.43 19.96 17.04
CA TRP A 361 -6.80 19.39 18.34
C TRP A 361 -8.33 19.29 18.49
N GLN A 362 -8.79 18.47 19.42
CA GLN A 362 -10.22 18.28 19.71
C GLN A 362 -10.54 18.69 21.15
N GLU A 363 -11.77 19.17 21.39
CA GLU A 363 -12.20 19.62 22.72
C GLU A 363 -12.20 18.46 23.76
N SER A 364 -12.36 17.23 23.32
CA SER A 364 -12.33 16.02 24.17
C SER A 364 -10.93 15.63 24.65
N TRP A 365 -9.86 16.18 24.05
CA TRP A 365 -8.49 15.79 24.38
C TRP A 365 -8.03 16.40 25.70
N GLY A 366 -7.47 15.53 26.56
CA GLY A 366 -6.81 15.89 27.81
C GLY A 366 -5.40 16.43 27.59
N ALA A 367 -4.73 16.78 28.69
CA ALA A 367 -3.36 17.29 28.64
C ALA A 367 -2.38 16.28 28.04
N GLY A 368 -2.54 14.99 28.36
CA GLY A 368 -1.69 13.93 27.83
C GLY A 368 -1.77 13.83 26.32
N LYS A 369 -2.97 13.78 25.75
CA LYS A 369 -3.15 13.66 24.29
C LYS A 369 -2.63 14.92 23.57
N LEU A 370 -2.87 16.12 24.09
CA LEU A 370 -2.35 17.35 23.50
C LEU A 370 -0.82 17.41 23.52
N LEU A 371 -0.20 17.01 24.63
CA LEU A 371 1.24 16.96 24.78
C LEU A 371 1.87 15.95 23.81
N PHE A 372 1.22 14.80 23.63
CA PHE A 372 1.63 13.80 22.66
C PHE A 372 1.57 14.35 21.22
N GLU A 373 0.48 15.02 20.83
CA GLU A 373 0.35 15.59 19.48
C GLU A 373 1.42 16.67 19.19
N ILE A 374 1.79 17.46 20.21
CA ILE A 374 2.88 18.43 20.07
C ILE A 374 4.22 17.71 19.80
N TYR A 375 4.50 16.61 20.51
CA TYR A 375 5.66 15.78 20.27
C TYR A 375 5.62 15.14 18.88
N ASP A 376 4.52 14.51 18.51
CA ASP A 376 4.33 13.77 17.26
C ASP A 376 4.55 14.67 16.03
N GLU A 377 3.88 15.84 16.02
CA GLU A 377 3.90 16.76 14.88
C GLU A 377 5.19 17.59 14.77
N LEU A 378 5.86 17.90 15.88
CA LEU A 378 7.02 18.80 15.88
C LEU A 378 8.33 18.14 16.32
N GLY A 379 8.26 17.15 17.19
CA GLY A 379 9.41 16.61 17.88
C GLY A 379 10.04 15.42 17.18
N GLU A 380 9.25 14.46 16.70
CA GLU A 380 9.73 13.19 16.19
C GLU A 380 10.73 13.36 15.04
N GLU A 381 10.42 14.20 14.05
CA GLU A 381 11.27 14.46 12.88
C GLU A 381 12.64 15.10 13.24
N THR A 382 12.79 15.70 14.43
CA THR A 382 14.02 16.33 14.88
C THR A 382 15.05 15.33 15.41
N LEU A 383 14.62 14.11 15.75
CA LEU A 383 15.43 13.07 16.36
C LEU A 383 16.25 12.32 15.31
N VAL A 384 17.52 12.71 15.14
CA VAL A 384 18.42 12.11 14.14
C VAL A 384 19.13 10.88 14.68
N ASP A 385 19.84 11.01 15.82
CA ASP A 385 20.52 9.91 16.48
C ASP A 385 19.54 9.09 17.35
N PRO A 386 19.84 7.82 17.65
CA PRO A 386 18.93 6.97 18.41
C PRO A 386 18.48 7.60 19.72
N THR A 387 17.18 7.75 19.86
CA THR A 387 16.56 8.32 21.06
C THR A 387 15.43 7.42 21.54
N PHE A 388 15.51 6.98 22.80
CA PHE A 388 14.37 6.35 23.49
C PHE A 388 13.44 7.45 23.99
N VAL A 389 12.31 7.62 23.35
CA VAL A 389 11.24 8.52 23.76
C VAL A 389 10.39 7.80 24.79
N CYS A 390 10.25 8.34 25.98
CA CYS A 390 9.69 7.67 27.15
C CYS A 390 8.49 8.42 27.73
N ASP A 391 7.83 7.80 28.72
CA ASP A 391 6.78 8.42 29.50
C ASP A 391 5.61 8.90 28.67
N TYR A 392 5.11 8.01 27.82
CA TYR A 392 3.90 8.26 27.03
C TYR A 392 2.68 8.43 27.94
N PRO A 393 1.79 9.39 27.66
CA PRO A 393 0.53 9.51 28.38
C PRO A 393 -0.31 8.23 28.30
N GLU A 394 -1.01 7.91 29.36
CA GLU A 394 -1.88 6.73 29.45
C GLU A 394 -3.02 6.79 28.41
N GLU A 395 -3.50 7.98 28.11
CA GLU A 395 -4.53 8.26 27.08
C GLU A 395 -4.16 7.67 25.70
N VAL A 396 -2.87 7.59 25.38
CA VAL A 396 -2.34 7.06 24.09
C VAL A 396 -1.64 5.69 24.21
N SER A 397 -1.74 5.04 25.37
CA SER A 397 -1.00 3.80 25.67
C SER A 397 -1.82 2.77 26.44
N PRO A 398 -2.94 2.26 25.91
CA PRO A 398 -3.91 1.45 26.66
C PRO A 398 -3.41 0.06 27.09
N LEU A 399 -2.31 -0.46 26.51
CA LEU A 399 -1.76 -1.80 26.80
C LEU A 399 -0.54 -1.78 27.71
N ALA A 400 0.06 -0.62 27.94
CA ALA A 400 1.24 -0.45 28.77
C ALA A 400 0.88 -0.34 30.26
N LYS A 401 1.78 -0.80 31.14
CA LYS A 401 1.65 -0.64 32.58
C LYS A 401 1.82 0.84 32.97
N ARG A 402 0.97 1.33 33.90
CA ARG A 402 1.11 2.69 34.43
C ARG A 402 2.43 2.87 35.14
N LYS A 403 3.06 4.05 34.98
CA LYS A 403 4.33 4.37 35.60
C LYS A 403 4.21 4.46 37.12
N PRO A 404 5.11 3.83 37.88
CA PRO A 404 5.14 4.01 39.32
C PRO A 404 5.33 5.48 39.71
N GLY A 405 4.42 6.01 40.52
CA GLY A 405 4.51 7.40 41.01
C GLY A 405 3.67 8.43 40.21
N ASP A 406 3.41 8.22 38.94
CA ASP A 406 2.46 9.02 38.17
C ASP A 406 1.62 8.13 37.22
N PRO A 407 0.39 7.75 37.63
CA PRO A 407 -0.45 6.84 36.86
C PRO A 407 -1.04 7.44 35.58
N ARG A 408 -0.84 8.73 35.32
CA ARG A 408 -1.22 9.40 34.07
C ARG A 408 -0.22 9.11 32.93
N LEU A 409 0.95 8.58 33.27
CA LEU A 409 2.03 8.18 32.37
C LEU A 409 2.17 6.67 32.37
N THR A 410 2.73 6.14 31.31
CA THR A 410 2.99 4.70 31.14
C THR A 410 4.49 4.42 31.14
N ASP A 411 4.86 3.22 31.59
CA ASP A 411 6.21 2.69 31.54
C ASP A 411 6.49 2.10 30.14
N ARG A 412 6.64 3.01 29.14
CA ARG A 412 6.76 2.74 27.71
C ARG A 412 7.87 3.57 27.10
N PHE A 413 8.53 3.05 26.07
CA PHE A 413 9.33 3.84 25.15
C PHE A 413 9.07 3.47 23.71
N GLU A 414 9.33 4.41 22.82
CA GLU A 414 9.57 4.16 21.40
C GLU A 414 11.02 4.52 21.06
N LEU A 415 11.66 3.70 20.20
CA LEU A 415 12.96 4.03 19.63
C LEU A 415 12.76 4.81 18.36
N VAL A 416 13.19 6.06 18.35
CA VAL A 416 13.17 6.93 17.16
C VAL A 416 14.59 7.15 16.65
N ILE A 417 14.80 6.98 15.34
CA ILE A 417 16.06 7.24 14.63
C ILE A 417 15.72 7.93 13.31
N ALA A 418 16.38 9.02 12.99
CA ALA A 418 16.18 9.79 11.76
C ALA A 418 14.73 10.23 11.52
N GLY A 419 13.96 10.46 12.59
CA GLY A 419 12.55 10.87 12.54
C GLY A 419 11.60 9.72 12.25
N HIS A 420 11.94 8.47 12.58
CA HIS A 420 11.09 7.31 12.39
C HIS A 420 11.16 6.34 13.57
N GLU A 421 10.02 5.77 13.96
CA GLU A 421 9.92 4.71 14.95
C GLU A 421 10.49 3.39 14.40
N TYR A 422 11.32 2.72 15.18
CA TYR A 422 11.93 1.40 14.89
C TYR A 422 11.55 0.31 15.88
N ALA A 423 11.23 0.69 17.11
CA ALA A 423 10.81 -0.24 18.15
C ALA A 423 9.85 0.44 19.12
N ASN A 424 8.94 -0.35 19.69
CA ASN A 424 8.00 0.05 20.72
C ASN A 424 8.06 -0.97 21.85
N ALA A 425 8.28 -0.52 23.08
CA ALA A 425 8.44 -1.39 24.23
C ALA A 425 7.77 -0.83 25.47
N PHE A 426 7.33 -1.71 26.34
CA PHE A 426 6.76 -1.33 27.63
C PHE A 426 6.97 -2.43 28.69
N THR A 427 6.85 -2.00 29.95
CA THR A 427 6.63 -2.95 31.05
C THR A 427 5.21 -3.49 30.93
N GLU A 428 5.09 -4.81 30.90
CA GLU A 428 3.84 -5.49 30.58
C GLU A 428 2.79 -5.35 31.69
N LEU A 429 1.55 -5.05 31.30
CA LEU A 429 0.41 -5.12 32.19
C LEU A 429 0.13 -6.58 32.53
N ASN A 430 0.22 -6.93 33.80
CA ASN A 430 0.03 -8.28 34.31
C ASN A 430 -1.08 -8.40 35.39
N ASP A 431 -1.84 -7.33 35.57
CA ASP A 431 -3.03 -7.32 36.41
C ASP A 431 -4.27 -7.72 35.61
N PRO A 432 -4.89 -8.89 35.86
CA PRO A 432 -6.05 -9.34 35.09
C PRO A 432 -7.28 -8.44 35.25
N VAL A 433 -7.43 -7.76 36.41
CA VAL A 433 -8.59 -6.89 36.66
C VAL A 433 -8.45 -5.57 35.87
N ASP A 434 -7.27 -4.96 35.90
CA ASP A 434 -6.98 -3.75 35.09
C ASP A 434 -7.11 -4.09 33.59
N GLN A 435 -6.55 -5.22 33.14
CA GLN A 435 -6.63 -5.65 31.73
C GLN A 435 -8.09 -5.88 31.27
N ALA A 436 -8.92 -6.52 32.12
CA ALA A 436 -10.34 -6.72 31.82
C ALA A 436 -11.09 -5.38 31.68
N GLY A 437 -10.77 -4.42 32.57
CA GLY A 437 -11.32 -3.05 32.50
C GLY A 437 -11.00 -2.37 31.17
N ARG A 438 -9.72 -2.39 30.77
CA ARG A 438 -9.27 -1.76 29.51
C ARG A 438 -9.87 -2.42 28.28
N PHE A 439 -10.01 -3.75 28.24
CA PHE A 439 -10.71 -4.41 27.16
C PHE A 439 -12.19 -4.03 27.08
N ALA A 440 -12.86 -3.85 28.24
CA ALA A 440 -14.24 -3.39 28.26
C ALA A 440 -14.38 -1.94 27.70
N GLU A 441 -13.43 -1.07 28.00
CA GLU A 441 -13.36 0.29 27.43
C GLU A 441 -13.13 0.27 25.93
N GLN A 442 -12.24 -0.59 25.41
CA GLN A 442 -12.01 -0.76 23.98
C GLN A 442 -13.27 -1.26 23.25
N VAL A 443 -13.98 -2.25 23.81
CA VAL A 443 -15.25 -2.73 23.24
C VAL A 443 -16.31 -1.62 23.22
N ALA A 444 -16.35 -0.78 24.26
CA ALA A 444 -17.24 0.38 24.26
C ALA A 444 -16.87 1.40 23.16
N ALA A 445 -15.59 1.70 22.98
CA ALA A 445 -15.10 2.56 21.90
C ALA A 445 -15.47 2.02 20.51
N LYS A 446 -15.36 0.70 20.30
CA LYS A 446 -15.82 0.04 19.10
C LYS A 446 -17.32 0.24 18.82
N GLY A 447 -18.14 0.21 19.87
CA GLY A 447 -19.57 0.50 19.78
C GLY A 447 -19.89 1.95 19.39
N PHE A 448 -18.92 2.86 19.49
CA PHE A 448 -19.02 4.27 19.05
C PHE A 448 -18.34 4.54 17.70
N GLY A 449 -17.96 3.47 16.95
CA GLY A 449 -17.43 3.60 15.59
C GLY A 449 -15.90 3.59 15.47
N ASP A 450 -15.18 3.13 16.49
CA ASP A 450 -13.74 2.90 16.42
C ASP A 450 -13.45 1.49 15.85
N ASP A 451 -13.26 1.39 14.55
CA ASP A 451 -12.99 0.12 13.83
C ASP A 451 -11.63 -0.51 14.19
N GLU A 452 -10.72 0.23 14.78
CA GLU A 452 -9.39 -0.22 15.18
C GLU A 452 -9.38 -0.77 16.62
N ALA A 453 -10.45 -0.52 17.40
CA ALA A 453 -10.56 -0.96 18.76
C ALA A 453 -10.57 -2.49 18.90
N MET A 454 -9.86 -2.98 19.91
CA MET A 454 -9.71 -4.41 20.17
C MET A 454 -11.02 -5.07 20.66
N GLY A 455 -11.15 -6.36 20.38
CA GLY A 455 -12.19 -7.20 20.98
C GLY A 455 -11.84 -7.61 22.42
N TYR A 456 -12.85 -8.07 23.19
CA TYR A 456 -12.65 -8.63 24.52
C TYR A 456 -12.09 -10.06 24.41
N ASP A 457 -10.79 -10.26 24.68
CA ASP A 457 -10.18 -11.60 24.72
C ASP A 457 -10.32 -12.21 26.12
N TYR A 458 -11.41 -12.93 26.33
CA TYR A 458 -11.70 -13.63 27.58
C TYR A 458 -10.62 -14.67 27.92
N ASP A 459 -10.06 -15.37 26.93
CA ASP A 459 -9.05 -16.39 27.15
C ASP A 459 -7.72 -15.79 27.61
N TYR A 460 -7.38 -14.61 27.08
CA TYR A 460 -6.19 -13.90 27.55
C TYR A 460 -6.33 -13.40 28.99
N VAL A 461 -7.49 -12.80 29.34
CA VAL A 461 -7.75 -12.39 30.74
C VAL A 461 -7.67 -13.60 31.68
N ARG A 462 -8.32 -14.72 31.31
CA ARG A 462 -8.23 -15.98 32.04
C ARG A 462 -6.81 -16.50 32.19
N ALA A 463 -5.95 -16.34 31.17
CA ALA A 463 -4.55 -16.70 31.26
C ALA A 463 -3.83 -15.83 32.31
N LEU A 464 -4.08 -14.53 32.34
CA LEU A 464 -3.51 -13.63 33.33
C LEU A 464 -3.96 -13.98 34.76
N GLU A 465 -5.18 -14.51 34.95
CA GLU A 465 -5.68 -14.96 36.26
C GLU A 465 -4.87 -16.15 36.85
N TYR A 466 -4.17 -16.94 35.96
CA TYR A 466 -3.20 -17.94 36.43
C TYR A 466 -1.88 -17.34 36.89
N GLY A 467 -1.66 -16.04 36.64
CA GLY A 467 -0.49 -15.28 37.05
C GLY A 467 0.56 -15.18 35.95
N MET A 468 0.72 -13.99 35.36
CA MET A 468 1.85 -13.66 34.49
C MET A 468 2.95 -13.01 35.33
N PRO A 469 4.23 -13.46 35.21
CA PRO A 469 5.32 -12.79 35.89
C PRO A 469 5.48 -11.33 35.41
N PRO A 470 6.05 -10.43 36.24
CA PRO A 470 6.50 -9.13 35.71
C PRO A 470 7.37 -9.37 34.49
N ALA A 471 7.16 -8.62 33.43
CA ALA A 471 7.85 -8.82 32.16
C ALA A 471 8.06 -7.50 31.41
N GLY A 472 9.10 -7.45 30.59
CA GLY A 472 9.27 -6.44 29.55
C GLY A 472 8.96 -7.05 28.18
N GLY A 473 8.26 -6.30 27.35
CA GLY A 473 7.95 -6.67 25.97
C GLY A 473 8.40 -5.58 25.00
N ILE A 474 8.72 -6.00 23.77
CA ILE A 474 9.18 -5.11 22.70
C ILE A 474 8.78 -5.64 21.32
N GLY A 475 8.32 -4.73 20.48
CA GLY A 475 8.09 -4.96 19.06
C GLY A 475 9.09 -4.18 18.20
N TYR A 476 9.64 -4.80 17.18
CA TYR A 476 10.56 -4.19 16.21
C TYR A 476 9.97 -4.24 14.81
N GLY A 477 9.97 -3.13 14.10
CA GLY A 477 9.70 -3.07 12.67
C GLY A 477 10.88 -3.58 11.85
N ILE A 478 10.91 -4.87 11.52
CA ILE A 478 12.04 -5.49 10.80
C ILE A 478 12.26 -4.84 9.43
N ASP A 479 11.20 -4.54 8.69
CA ASP A 479 11.34 -3.90 7.37
C ASP A 479 11.94 -2.50 7.50
N ARG A 480 11.55 -1.71 8.50
CA ARG A 480 12.14 -0.39 8.80
C ARG A 480 13.61 -0.52 9.23
N MET A 481 13.96 -1.49 10.07
CA MET A 481 15.36 -1.76 10.42
C MET A 481 16.20 -2.07 9.16
N ILE A 482 15.67 -2.84 8.23
CA ILE A 482 16.36 -3.16 6.99
C ILE A 482 16.52 -1.91 6.10
N MET A 483 15.49 -1.04 6.02
CA MET A 483 15.61 0.27 5.36
C MET A 483 16.78 1.07 5.92
N LEU A 484 16.88 1.16 7.24
CA LEU A 484 17.95 1.90 7.94
C LEU A 484 19.35 1.34 7.59
N PHE A 485 19.55 0.03 7.76
CA PHE A 485 20.87 -0.59 7.58
C PHE A 485 21.27 -0.85 6.12
N CYS A 486 20.31 -0.74 5.18
CA CYS A 486 20.55 -0.83 3.74
C CYS A 486 20.55 0.54 3.03
N ASP A 487 20.26 1.63 3.74
CA ASP A 487 20.09 2.98 3.19
C ASP A 487 18.99 3.10 2.14
N GLU A 488 17.86 2.43 2.39
CA GLU A 488 16.71 2.45 1.47
C GLU A 488 15.61 3.40 1.99
N ALA A 489 15.11 4.26 1.11
CA ALA A 489 14.14 5.30 1.47
C ALA A 489 12.69 4.80 1.54
N SER A 490 12.41 3.61 0.99
CA SER A 490 11.05 3.08 0.92
C SER A 490 10.98 1.62 1.34
N ILE A 491 9.94 1.26 2.09
CA ILE A 491 9.66 -0.12 2.47
C ILE A 491 9.53 -1.04 1.23
N ARG A 492 9.09 -0.50 0.08
CA ARG A 492 9.01 -1.26 -1.17
C ARG A 492 10.37 -1.65 -1.74
N ASP A 493 11.42 -0.92 -1.40
CA ASP A 493 12.79 -1.24 -1.83
C ASP A 493 13.35 -2.44 -1.07
N VAL A 494 12.85 -2.71 0.14
CA VAL A 494 13.27 -3.85 0.98
C VAL A 494 12.29 -5.04 0.95
N LEU A 495 11.17 -4.93 0.24
CA LEU A 495 10.23 -6.02 -0.03
C LEU A 495 10.45 -6.58 -1.44
N LEU A 496 10.56 -7.92 -1.57
CA LEU A 496 10.72 -8.56 -2.89
C LEU A 496 9.53 -8.28 -3.79
N PHE A 497 8.33 -8.50 -3.29
CA PHE A 497 7.08 -8.29 -4.01
C PHE A 497 6.14 -7.47 -3.13
N PRO A 498 6.29 -6.13 -3.11
CA PRO A 498 5.38 -5.25 -2.37
C PRO A 498 3.97 -5.32 -2.97
N GLN A 499 2.97 -5.06 -2.16
CA GLN A 499 1.60 -4.95 -2.66
C GLN A 499 1.51 -3.74 -3.62
N MET A 500 0.90 -3.97 -4.77
CA MET A 500 0.77 -2.97 -5.84
C MET A 500 -0.68 -2.94 -6.33
N LYS A 501 -1.12 -1.81 -6.86
CA LYS A 501 -2.39 -1.79 -7.59
C LYS A 501 -2.32 -2.79 -8.75
N PRO A 502 -3.38 -3.56 -9.04
CA PRO A 502 -3.37 -4.52 -10.14
C PRO A 502 -3.02 -3.88 -11.47
N GLU A 503 -2.37 -4.67 -12.31
CA GLU A 503 -2.12 -4.33 -13.70
C GLU A 503 -3.32 -4.76 -14.55
N VAL A 504 -3.77 -3.90 -15.43
CA VAL A 504 -4.82 -4.27 -16.39
C VAL A 504 -4.17 -5.15 -17.47
N ILE A 505 -4.50 -6.44 -17.44
CA ILE A 505 -4.00 -7.42 -18.40
C ILE A 505 -5.06 -7.59 -19.49
N THR A 506 -4.70 -7.28 -20.74
CA THR A 506 -5.62 -7.39 -21.88
C THR A 506 -5.70 -8.81 -22.43
N LYS A 507 -6.78 -9.12 -23.17
CA LYS A 507 -6.92 -10.41 -23.89
C LYS A 507 -5.79 -10.62 -24.89
N GLU A 508 -5.28 -9.54 -25.49
CA GLU A 508 -4.14 -9.56 -26.42
C GLU A 508 -2.83 -9.95 -25.69
N ASP A 509 -2.60 -9.46 -24.47
CA ASP A 509 -1.41 -9.82 -23.68
C ASP A 509 -1.39 -11.32 -23.36
N ILE A 510 -2.54 -11.87 -22.97
CA ILE A 510 -2.68 -13.30 -22.69
C ILE A 510 -2.53 -14.11 -23.99
N ALA A 511 -3.19 -13.69 -25.06
CA ALA A 511 -3.10 -14.37 -26.36
C ALA A 511 -1.66 -14.49 -26.86
N ARG A 512 -0.86 -13.43 -26.74
CA ARG A 512 0.58 -13.45 -27.05
C ARG A 512 1.38 -14.47 -26.23
N GLN A 513 1.02 -14.67 -24.97
CA GLN A 513 1.71 -15.60 -24.08
C GLN A 513 1.41 -17.07 -24.42
N VAL A 514 0.17 -17.38 -24.82
CA VAL A 514 -0.26 -18.75 -25.14
C VAL A 514 -0.17 -19.08 -26.63
N GLU A 515 0.37 -18.18 -27.45
CA GLU A 515 0.58 -18.40 -28.87
C GLU A 515 1.54 -19.60 -29.08
N GLY A 516 1.12 -20.56 -29.93
CA GLY A 516 1.87 -21.80 -30.18
C GLY A 516 1.62 -22.92 -29.16
N VAL A 517 0.73 -22.73 -28.17
CA VAL A 517 0.26 -23.82 -27.32
C VAL A 517 -0.90 -24.54 -28.05
N ALA A 518 -0.69 -25.82 -28.39
CA ALA A 518 -1.74 -26.66 -28.98
C ALA A 518 -2.68 -27.12 -27.85
N THR A 519 -3.84 -26.49 -27.75
CA THR A 519 -4.93 -26.95 -26.88
C THR A 519 -6.23 -26.96 -27.67
N ASP A 520 -6.99 -28.04 -27.56
CA ASP A 520 -8.29 -28.21 -28.27
C ASP A 520 -9.35 -27.18 -27.78
N ASN A 521 -9.09 -26.48 -26.65
CA ASN A 521 -10.00 -25.50 -26.04
C ASN A 521 -9.36 -24.10 -25.85
N ARG A 522 -8.44 -23.70 -26.74
CA ARG A 522 -7.69 -22.43 -26.61
C ARG A 522 -8.58 -21.19 -26.46
N ALA A 523 -9.65 -21.09 -27.25
CA ALA A 523 -10.57 -19.95 -27.19
C ALA A 523 -11.31 -19.89 -25.83
N ALA A 524 -11.83 -21.02 -25.36
CA ALA A 524 -12.51 -21.10 -24.06
C ALA A 524 -11.56 -20.85 -22.88
N SER A 525 -10.29 -21.28 -22.98
CA SER A 525 -9.28 -20.99 -21.95
C SER A 525 -8.88 -19.50 -21.91
N LEU A 526 -8.77 -18.84 -23.05
CA LEU A 526 -8.49 -17.41 -23.14
C LEU A 526 -9.62 -16.56 -22.59
N ASP A 527 -10.87 -16.92 -22.91
CA ASP A 527 -12.05 -16.25 -22.38
C ASP A 527 -12.20 -16.44 -20.87
N ALA A 528 -11.91 -17.64 -20.35
CA ALA A 528 -11.91 -17.91 -18.90
C ALA A 528 -10.81 -17.15 -18.16
N ILE A 529 -9.56 -17.11 -18.70
CA ILE A 529 -8.45 -16.39 -18.07
C ILE A 529 -8.69 -14.87 -18.12
N ALA A 530 -9.26 -14.35 -19.22
CA ALA A 530 -9.58 -12.94 -19.35
C ALA A 530 -10.74 -12.57 -18.40
N ALA A 531 -11.77 -13.40 -18.31
CA ALA A 531 -12.88 -13.21 -17.37
C ALA A 531 -12.40 -13.26 -15.91
N ASP A 532 -11.46 -14.14 -15.57
CA ASP A 532 -10.86 -14.21 -14.22
C ASP A 532 -10.02 -12.97 -13.89
N SER A 533 -9.31 -12.42 -14.87
CA SER A 533 -8.54 -11.18 -14.75
C SER A 533 -9.45 -9.94 -14.68
N GLU A 534 -10.51 -9.90 -15.48
CA GLU A 534 -11.55 -8.86 -15.44
C GLU A 534 -12.37 -8.97 -14.14
N ALA A 535 -12.75 -10.17 -13.70
CA ALA A 535 -13.42 -10.40 -12.42
C ALA A 535 -12.52 -10.01 -11.24
N GLY A 536 -11.22 -10.29 -11.31
CA GLY A 536 -10.25 -9.83 -10.31
C GLY A 536 -10.15 -8.30 -10.26
N ALA A 537 -10.14 -7.63 -11.40
CA ALA A 537 -10.15 -6.17 -11.52
C ALA A 537 -11.49 -5.56 -11.11
N THR A 538 -12.60 -6.23 -11.44
CA THR A 538 -13.97 -5.82 -11.07
C THR A 538 -14.22 -6.05 -9.58
N ALA A 539 -13.87 -7.23 -9.05
CA ALA A 539 -13.96 -7.52 -7.61
C ALA A 539 -13.07 -6.59 -6.76
N GLN A 540 -12.02 -6.04 -7.34
CA GLN A 540 -11.20 -5.06 -6.66
C GLN A 540 -11.80 -3.66 -6.74
N ARG A 541 -12.39 -3.25 -7.87
CA ARG A 541 -13.19 -2.03 -7.98
C ARG A 541 -14.40 -2.09 -7.03
N GLU A 542 -15.08 -3.23 -6.98
CA GLU A 542 -16.19 -3.50 -6.07
C GLU A 542 -15.74 -3.47 -4.58
N ARG A 543 -14.56 -4.01 -4.25
CA ARG A 543 -13.99 -3.96 -2.89
C ARG A 543 -13.45 -2.58 -2.53
N GLU A 544 -12.93 -1.81 -3.47
CA GLU A 544 -12.57 -0.41 -3.25
C GLU A 544 -13.83 0.44 -3.01
N GLN A 545 -14.97 0.07 -3.59
CA GLN A 545 -16.28 0.66 -3.36
C GLN A 545 -16.93 0.16 -2.05
N ASN A 546 -16.87 -1.14 -1.75
CA ASN A 546 -17.42 -1.71 -0.52
C ASN A 546 -16.65 -1.37 0.77
N ARG A 547 -15.44 -0.82 0.66
CA ARG A 547 -14.68 -0.32 1.81
C ARG A 547 -15.27 0.92 2.47
N SER A 548 -16.24 1.55 1.83
CA SER A 548 -16.99 2.67 2.40
C SER A 548 -18.31 2.27 3.10
N SER A 549 -18.69 0.99 3.12
CA SER A 549 -20.04 0.56 3.52
C SER A 549 -20.14 -0.59 4.53
N GLU A 550 -19.06 -1.04 5.18
CA GLU A 550 -19.17 -2.06 6.22
C GLU A 550 -19.42 -1.45 7.60
N ASN A 551 -20.64 -0.99 7.82
CA ASN A 551 -21.28 -0.91 9.12
C ASN A 551 -22.79 -1.15 8.96
N GLY A 552 -23.25 -2.35 9.23
CA GLY A 552 -24.69 -2.62 9.37
C GLY A 552 -25.11 -4.01 8.88
N ASP A 553 -25.54 -4.83 9.83
CA ASP A 553 -26.23 -6.10 9.60
C ASP A 553 -27.32 -6.00 8.55
N SER A 554 -27.24 -6.81 7.50
CA SER A 554 -28.40 -7.08 6.66
C SER A 554 -28.39 -8.50 6.10
N ALA A 555 -29.55 -9.12 6.20
CA ALA A 555 -29.89 -10.48 5.78
C ALA A 555 -29.73 -10.69 4.26
N PRO A 556 -29.53 -11.94 3.79
CA PRO A 556 -29.26 -12.23 2.39
C PRO A 556 -30.50 -12.02 1.51
N VAL A 557 -30.28 -11.31 0.40
CA VAL A 557 -31.27 -11.16 -0.69
C VAL A 557 -31.00 -12.23 -1.75
N PRO A 558 -32.00 -12.88 -2.32
CA PRO A 558 -31.81 -13.96 -3.29
C PRO A 558 -31.33 -13.44 -4.65
N GLU A 559 -30.39 -14.16 -5.23
CA GLU A 559 -29.89 -13.98 -6.60
C GLU A 559 -31.02 -14.13 -7.62
N THR A 560 -31.16 -13.17 -8.52
CA THR A 560 -31.90 -13.34 -9.77
C THR A 560 -31.00 -13.00 -10.94
N ASP A 561 -30.66 -14.04 -11.71
CA ASP A 561 -30.09 -13.93 -13.05
C ASP A 561 -31.07 -13.22 -14.00
N GLY A 562 -30.69 -12.05 -14.50
CA GLY A 562 -31.35 -11.33 -15.57
C GLY A 562 -30.58 -10.05 -15.88
N ALA A 563 -30.30 -9.78 -17.15
CA ALA A 563 -29.68 -8.50 -17.55
C ALA A 563 -30.54 -7.35 -17.01
N LEU A 564 -29.89 -6.39 -16.28
CA LEU A 564 -30.56 -5.22 -15.73
C LEU A 564 -31.12 -4.36 -16.88
N GLU A 565 -32.46 -4.34 -17.04
CA GLU A 565 -33.11 -3.40 -17.96
C GLU A 565 -32.97 -1.98 -17.40
N ASN A 566 -32.40 -1.09 -18.20
CA ASN A 566 -32.31 0.35 -17.89
C ASN A 566 -33.47 1.08 -18.59
N PRO A 567 -34.53 1.50 -17.87
CA PRO A 567 -35.67 2.17 -18.47
C PRO A 567 -35.33 3.52 -19.12
N ALA A 568 -34.21 4.13 -18.74
CA ALA A 568 -33.77 5.43 -19.26
C ALA A 568 -32.76 5.33 -20.43
N ALA A 569 -32.35 4.12 -20.86
CA ALA A 569 -31.30 3.92 -21.84
C ALA A 569 -31.57 4.59 -23.20
N ASP A 570 -32.80 4.57 -23.66
CA ASP A 570 -33.21 5.12 -24.95
C ASP A 570 -33.85 6.52 -24.84
N VAL A 571 -33.85 7.14 -23.65
CA VAL A 571 -34.43 8.47 -23.44
C VAL A 571 -33.54 9.54 -24.05
N PRO A 572 -33.99 10.35 -25.01
CA PRO A 572 -33.17 11.38 -25.63
C PRO A 572 -32.87 12.52 -24.63
N ALA A 573 -31.69 13.12 -24.79
CA ALA A 573 -31.36 14.33 -24.04
C ALA A 573 -32.39 15.44 -24.33
N PRO A 574 -32.83 16.20 -23.31
CA PRO A 574 -33.68 17.35 -23.50
C PRO A 574 -32.94 18.44 -24.33
N ARG A 575 -33.70 19.32 -24.96
CA ARG A 575 -33.15 20.43 -25.74
C ARG A 575 -32.83 21.59 -24.80
N GLU A 576 -31.79 22.31 -25.12
CA GLU A 576 -31.45 23.55 -24.40
C GLU A 576 -32.65 24.54 -24.44
N GLY A 577 -33.07 25.01 -23.23
CA GLY A 577 -34.24 25.88 -23.10
C GLY A 577 -35.62 25.19 -23.16
N GLU A 578 -35.66 23.87 -23.14
CA GLU A 578 -36.91 23.11 -23.02
C GLU A 578 -37.42 23.19 -21.56
N LYS A 579 -38.73 23.34 -21.39
CA LYS A 579 -39.34 23.28 -20.07
C LYS A 579 -39.51 21.81 -19.67
N LEU A 580 -38.89 21.43 -18.55
CA LEU A 580 -38.83 20.08 -18.03
C LEU A 580 -39.85 19.87 -16.89
N ASP A 581 -40.40 18.66 -16.82
CA ASP A 581 -41.32 18.22 -15.76
C ASP A 581 -40.87 16.82 -15.30
N SER A 582 -40.66 16.66 -14.01
CA SER A 582 -40.24 15.39 -13.41
C SER A 582 -41.40 14.37 -13.28
N GLY A 583 -42.63 14.85 -13.34
CA GLY A 583 -43.82 14.05 -13.04
C GLY A 583 -44.07 13.83 -11.54
N LEU A 584 -43.20 14.36 -10.65
CA LEU A 584 -43.31 14.29 -9.19
C LEU A 584 -43.39 15.68 -8.58
N THR A 585 -44.15 15.83 -7.51
CA THR A 585 -44.01 16.97 -6.62
C THR A 585 -42.75 16.84 -5.76
N ARG A 586 -42.26 17.93 -5.22
CA ARG A 586 -41.07 17.91 -4.30
C ARG A 586 -41.33 17.00 -3.09
N ASP A 587 -42.55 17.02 -2.53
CA ASP A 587 -42.88 16.19 -1.36
C ASP A 587 -42.89 14.68 -1.71
N GLU A 588 -43.42 14.32 -2.89
CA GLU A 588 -43.36 12.92 -3.38
C GLU A 588 -41.92 12.46 -3.62
N ALA A 589 -41.08 13.30 -4.19
CA ALA A 589 -39.68 13.02 -4.40
C ALA A 589 -38.92 12.81 -3.08
N PHE A 590 -39.21 13.65 -2.06
CA PHE A 590 -38.58 13.55 -0.74
C PHE A 590 -39.05 12.29 0.04
N GLU A 591 -40.33 11.96 -0.02
CA GLU A 591 -40.82 10.71 0.57
C GLU A 591 -40.25 9.48 -0.16
N LEU A 592 -40.01 9.58 -1.47
CA LEU A 592 -39.35 8.51 -2.23
C LEU A 592 -37.88 8.35 -1.79
N LEU A 593 -37.13 9.46 -1.59
CA LEU A 593 -35.77 9.41 -1.05
C LEU A 593 -35.74 8.69 0.30
N LYS A 594 -36.59 9.10 1.26
CA LYS A 594 -36.68 8.50 2.60
C LYS A 594 -37.11 7.03 2.60
N LYS A 595 -37.83 6.58 1.60
CA LYS A 595 -38.24 5.18 1.47
C LYS A 595 -37.05 4.26 1.19
N TYR A 596 -36.04 4.72 0.47
CA TYR A 596 -34.91 3.92 0.05
C TYR A 596 -33.61 4.25 0.80
N ASN A 597 -33.50 5.41 1.46
CA ASN A 597 -32.39 5.86 2.28
C ASN A 597 -32.84 6.11 3.70
N GLN A 598 -32.17 5.47 4.67
CA GLN A 598 -32.48 5.55 6.10
C GLN A 598 -31.42 6.35 6.88
N ASP A 599 -30.20 6.47 6.32
CA ASP A 599 -29.10 7.21 6.92
C ASP A 599 -29.33 8.73 6.74
N ASP A 600 -29.34 9.45 7.86
CA ASP A 600 -29.49 10.90 7.88
C ASP A 600 -28.45 11.63 7.04
N PHE A 601 -27.26 11.04 6.86
CA PHE A 601 -26.20 11.59 6.03
C PHE A 601 -26.62 11.60 4.55
N HIS A 602 -27.14 10.48 4.01
CA HIS A 602 -27.56 10.39 2.62
C HIS A 602 -28.78 11.28 2.32
N ILE A 603 -29.72 11.32 3.27
CA ILE A 603 -30.89 12.22 3.12
C ILE A 603 -30.41 13.69 3.06
N ARG A 604 -29.51 14.10 3.96
CA ARG A 604 -28.94 15.47 3.95
C ARG A 604 -28.09 15.76 2.74
N HIS A 605 -27.35 14.76 2.23
CA HIS A 605 -26.60 14.91 0.99
C HIS A 605 -27.53 15.21 -0.18
N GLY A 606 -28.63 14.44 -0.33
CA GLY A 606 -29.67 14.68 -1.32
C GLY A 606 -30.29 16.11 -1.18
N GLU A 607 -30.62 16.55 0.05
CA GLU A 607 -31.14 17.90 0.29
C GLU A 607 -30.10 19.00 -0.03
N THR A 608 -28.80 18.73 0.22
CA THR A 608 -27.74 19.67 -0.12
C THR A 608 -27.59 19.81 -1.63
N LEU A 609 -27.60 18.68 -2.36
CA LEU A 609 -27.55 18.69 -3.83
C LEU A 609 -28.84 19.32 -4.42
N GLU A 610 -30.03 19.11 -3.83
CA GLU A 610 -31.25 19.83 -4.21
C GLU A 610 -31.03 21.33 -4.14
N GLY A 611 -30.49 21.82 -3.00
CA GLY A 611 -30.22 23.24 -2.81
C GLY A 611 -29.20 23.80 -3.80
N LEU A 612 -28.09 23.11 -4.01
CA LEU A 612 -27.07 23.50 -4.97
C LEU A 612 -27.60 23.56 -6.40
N MET A 613 -28.33 22.52 -6.82
CA MET A 613 -28.92 22.46 -8.16
C MET A 613 -29.93 23.58 -8.39
N ARG A 614 -30.76 23.93 -7.40
CA ARG A 614 -31.67 25.09 -7.45
C ARG A 614 -30.91 26.42 -7.59
N TYR A 615 -29.84 26.61 -6.78
CA TYR A 615 -29.00 27.79 -6.84
C TYR A 615 -28.40 28.04 -8.23
N TYR A 616 -27.89 26.99 -8.85
CA TYR A 616 -27.32 27.08 -10.20
C TYR A 616 -28.40 27.17 -11.28
N ALA A 617 -29.56 26.53 -11.09
CA ALA A 617 -30.68 26.64 -12.02
C ALA A 617 -31.20 28.09 -12.09
N GLU A 618 -31.33 28.82 -10.98
CA GLU A 618 -31.72 30.22 -10.99
C GLU A 618 -30.80 31.07 -11.87
N LYS A 619 -29.54 30.72 -11.96
CA LYS A 619 -28.52 31.40 -12.75
C LYS A 619 -28.49 31.01 -14.23
N TYR A 620 -28.67 29.72 -14.52
CA TYR A 620 -28.45 29.20 -15.86
C TYR A 620 -29.73 28.75 -16.59
N ASP A 621 -30.78 28.33 -15.88
CA ASP A 621 -32.04 27.85 -16.42
C ASP A 621 -33.23 28.11 -15.50
N PRO A 622 -33.61 29.40 -15.31
CA PRO A 622 -34.61 29.81 -14.33
C PRO A 622 -36.00 29.20 -14.49
N GLN A 623 -36.32 28.68 -15.67
CA GLN A 623 -37.61 28.05 -15.92
C GLN A 623 -37.73 26.58 -15.41
N ASN A 624 -36.58 25.95 -15.10
CA ASN A 624 -36.47 24.54 -14.70
C ASN A 624 -35.92 24.34 -13.27
N VAL A 625 -35.99 25.34 -12.40
CA VAL A 625 -35.45 25.32 -11.03
C VAL A 625 -35.96 24.10 -10.24
N GLU A 626 -37.26 23.80 -10.33
CA GLU A 626 -37.84 22.64 -9.64
C GLU A 626 -37.30 21.32 -10.16
N PHE A 627 -37.16 21.19 -11.48
CA PHE A 627 -36.63 19.99 -12.10
C PHE A 627 -35.15 19.74 -11.70
N TRP A 628 -34.30 20.77 -11.79
CA TRP A 628 -32.90 20.69 -11.35
C TRP A 628 -32.80 20.30 -9.86
N GLY A 629 -33.65 20.88 -9.01
CA GLY A 629 -33.72 20.52 -7.59
C GLY A 629 -34.04 19.05 -7.37
N GLN A 630 -34.99 18.50 -8.10
CA GLN A 630 -35.35 17.09 -7.97
C GLN A 630 -34.30 16.13 -8.54
N VAL A 631 -33.57 16.54 -9.59
CA VAL A 631 -32.38 15.81 -10.08
C VAL A 631 -31.35 15.70 -8.96
N GLY A 632 -31.02 16.81 -8.28
CA GLY A 632 -30.11 16.83 -7.15
C GLY A 632 -30.61 16.03 -5.95
N LEU A 633 -31.92 16.12 -5.62
CA LEU A 633 -32.50 15.42 -4.48
C LEU A 633 -32.45 13.89 -4.64
N LEU A 634 -32.62 13.39 -5.86
CA LEU A 634 -32.81 11.95 -6.15
C LEU A 634 -31.62 11.31 -6.85
N HIS A 635 -30.46 12.02 -7.01
CA HIS A 635 -29.32 11.49 -7.74
C HIS A 635 -28.82 10.17 -7.16
N ASP A 636 -28.81 10.05 -5.84
CA ASP A 636 -28.39 8.88 -5.06
C ASP A 636 -29.55 8.09 -4.45
N LEU A 637 -30.74 8.06 -5.11
CA LEU A 637 -31.92 7.39 -4.61
C LEU A 637 -31.71 5.91 -4.25
N ASP A 638 -30.88 5.23 -4.98
CA ASP A 638 -30.58 3.80 -4.83
C ASP A 638 -29.34 3.50 -3.99
N TRP A 639 -28.55 4.51 -3.61
CA TRP A 639 -27.19 4.36 -3.08
C TRP A 639 -27.09 3.46 -1.85
N GLU A 640 -27.97 3.56 -0.87
CA GLU A 640 -27.89 2.70 0.34
C GLU A 640 -28.10 1.22 0.08
N LYS A 641 -28.72 0.84 -1.03
CA LYS A 641 -29.07 -0.56 -1.33
C LYS A 641 -28.29 -1.15 -2.50
N TRP A 642 -27.82 -0.33 -3.42
CA TRP A 642 -27.15 -0.77 -4.64
C TRP A 642 -25.96 0.12 -4.97
N GLN A 643 -24.89 -0.02 -4.17
CA GLN A 643 -23.67 0.79 -4.26
C GLN A 643 -22.73 0.35 -5.40
N ASP A 644 -23.08 -0.64 -6.18
CA ASP A 644 -22.33 -1.10 -7.36
C ASP A 644 -22.45 -0.11 -8.50
N ALA A 645 -21.31 0.28 -9.12
CA ALA A 645 -21.27 1.29 -10.18
C ALA A 645 -22.11 0.95 -11.42
N VAL A 646 -22.37 -0.34 -11.70
CA VAL A 646 -23.21 -0.80 -12.82
C VAL A 646 -24.68 -0.70 -12.47
N GLN A 647 -25.04 -0.97 -11.22
CA GLN A 647 -26.42 -0.92 -10.73
C GLN A 647 -26.84 0.49 -10.30
N HIS A 648 -25.92 1.24 -9.71
CA HIS A 648 -26.16 2.62 -9.29
C HIS A 648 -26.66 3.46 -10.46
N THR A 649 -27.65 4.28 -10.21
CA THR A 649 -28.43 5.06 -11.15
C THR A 649 -29.28 4.28 -12.16
N VAL A 650 -28.92 3.03 -12.49
CA VAL A 650 -29.83 2.13 -13.25
C VAL A 650 -30.98 1.70 -12.34
N LYS A 651 -30.69 1.36 -11.09
CA LYS A 651 -31.73 1.10 -10.08
C LYS A 651 -32.57 2.34 -9.78
N THR A 652 -31.94 3.51 -9.65
CA THR A 652 -32.66 4.78 -9.56
C THR A 652 -33.65 4.95 -10.70
N ALA A 653 -33.26 4.64 -11.94
CA ALA A 653 -34.18 4.71 -13.09
C ALA A 653 -35.39 3.76 -12.96
N GLN A 654 -35.17 2.52 -12.49
CA GLN A 654 -36.25 1.56 -12.24
C GLN A 654 -37.19 2.04 -11.12
N LEU A 655 -36.64 2.57 -10.02
CA LEU A 655 -37.42 3.09 -8.90
C LEU A 655 -38.25 4.33 -9.28
N LEU A 656 -37.71 5.17 -10.14
CA LEU A 656 -38.39 6.36 -10.65
C LEU A 656 -39.51 5.97 -11.63
N GLU A 657 -39.28 4.98 -12.48
CA GLU A 657 -40.33 4.41 -13.36
C GLU A 657 -41.48 3.82 -12.53
N GLU A 658 -41.17 3.03 -11.49
CA GLU A 658 -42.19 2.49 -10.57
C GLU A 658 -42.98 3.59 -9.84
N ALA A 659 -42.32 4.72 -9.54
CA ALA A 659 -42.98 5.88 -8.93
C ALA A 659 -43.78 6.74 -9.92
N GLY A 660 -43.76 6.42 -11.22
CA GLY A 660 -44.46 7.15 -12.27
C GLY A 660 -43.80 8.48 -12.66
N ALA A 661 -42.50 8.64 -12.35
CA ALA A 661 -41.73 9.83 -12.75
C ALA A 661 -41.53 9.90 -14.26
N ASN A 662 -41.30 11.09 -14.78
CA ASN A 662 -40.93 11.26 -16.19
C ASN A 662 -39.55 10.62 -16.45
N PRO A 663 -39.39 9.75 -17.46
CA PRO A 663 -38.13 9.08 -17.77
C PRO A 663 -36.94 10.04 -18.00
N VAL A 664 -37.17 11.29 -18.39
CA VAL A 664 -36.16 12.33 -18.52
C VAL A 664 -35.45 12.59 -17.18
N LEU A 665 -36.19 12.54 -16.05
CA LEU A 665 -35.56 12.71 -14.71
C LEU A 665 -34.51 11.63 -14.45
N ALA A 666 -34.82 10.37 -14.73
CA ALA A 666 -33.86 9.28 -14.56
C ALA A 666 -32.64 9.41 -15.48
N ARG A 667 -32.85 9.80 -16.74
CA ARG A 667 -31.77 10.02 -17.71
C ARG A 667 -30.82 11.11 -17.26
N GLU A 668 -31.34 12.21 -16.76
CA GLU A 668 -30.51 13.33 -16.29
C GLU A 668 -29.71 12.97 -15.04
N ILE A 669 -30.32 12.21 -14.12
CA ILE A 669 -29.63 11.65 -12.95
C ILE A 669 -28.46 10.74 -13.38
N GLN A 670 -28.66 9.87 -14.35
CA GLN A 670 -27.64 8.90 -14.78
C GLN A 670 -26.33 9.54 -15.26
N THR A 671 -26.35 10.81 -15.66
CA THR A 671 -25.19 11.49 -16.22
C THR A 671 -24.04 11.66 -15.23
N HIS A 672 -24.31 11.72 -13.92
CA HIS A 672 -23.24 11.91 -12.91
C HIS A 672 -22.42 10.63 -12.68
N ASN A 673 -22.96 9.44 -12.96
CA ASN A 673 -22.27 8.16 -12.83
C ASN A 673 -21.59 7.69 -14.14
N SER A 674 -21.54 8.52 -15.16
CA SER A 674 -21.08 8.15 -16.51
C SER A 674 -19.58 7.84 -16.64
N ASP A 675 -18.76 8.21 -15.68
CA ASP A 675 -17.33 7.86 -15.65
C ASP A 675 -17.07 6.48 -15.02
N LEU A 676 -18.04 5.96 -14.28
CA LEU A 676 -17.98 4.64 -13.66
C LEU A 676 -18.76 3.58 -14.44
N ASN A 677 -19.69 4.00 -15.29
CA ASN A 677 -20.48 3.13 -16.16
C ASN A 677 -20.58 3.71 -17.58
N ASP A 678 -19.77 3.20 -18.50
CA ASP A 678 -19.70 3.67 -19.89
C ASP A 678 -20.99 3.49 -20.71
N THR A 679 -21.97 2.73 -20.21
CA THR A 679 -23.27 2.55 -20.86
C THR A 679 -24.23 3.71 -20.60
N LEU A 680 -23.91 4.59 -19.65
CA LEU A 680 -24.74 5.72 -19.25
C LEU A 680 -24.45 6.98 -20.09
N PRO A 681 -25.42 7.91 -20.18
CA PRO A 681 -25.25 9.13 -20.93
C PRO A 681 -24.17 10.03 -20.31
N LYS A 682 -23.24 10.54 -21.14
CA LYS A 682 -22.21 11.47 -20.71
C LYS A 682 -22.76 12.89 -20.53
N PRO A 683 -22.26 13.70 -19.56
CA PRO A 683 -22.71 15.07 -19.34
C PRO A 683 -22.50 15.99 -20.55
N GLN A 684 -23.56 16.53 -21.11
CA GLN A 684 -23.56 17.45 -22.25
C GLN A 684 -24.18 18.81 -21.89
N LEU A 685 -25.32 18.79 -21.23
CA LEU A 685 -26.06 19.99 -20.82
C LEU A 685 -25.46 20.63 -19.58
N LYS A 686 -25.76 21.93 -19.38
CA LYS A 686 -25.23 22.67 -18.20
C LYS A 686 -25.68 22.05 -16.87
N MET A 687 -26.91 21.57 -16.79
CA MET A 687 -27.44 20.87 -15.61
C MET A 687 -26.62 19.65 -15.26
N GLU A 688 -26.38 18.78 -16.23
CA GLU A 688 -25.62 17.55 -16.08
C GLU A 688 -24.18 17.81 -15.62
N LYS A 689 -23.54 18.80 -16.21
CA LYS A 689 -22.17 19.21 -15.85
C LYS A 689 -22.08 19.82 -14.44
N VAL A 690 -23.14 20.52 -14.00
CA VAL A 690 -23.21 21.08 -12.65
C VAL A 690 -23.46 19.96 -11.64
N LEU A 691 -24.36 19.03 -11.89
CA LEU A 691 -24.59 17.87 -11.03
C LEU A 691 -23.30 17.09 -10.84
N TYR A 692 -22.64 16.71 -11.94
CA TYR A 692 -21.38 15.99 -11.94
C TYR A 692 -20.27 16.68 -11.13
N ALA A 693 -20.16 18.01 -11.22
CA ALA A 693 -19.15 18.77 -10.53
C ALA A 693 -19.45 19.01 -9.04
N CYS A 694 -20.74 19.07 -8.66
CA CYS A 694 -21.17 19.39 -7.31
C CYS A 694 -21.26 18.15 -6.41
N ASP A 695 -21.57 16.98 -6.93
CA ASP A 695 -21.80 15.76 -6.17
C ASP A 695 -20.59 15.44 -5.25
N GLU A 696 -19.52 14.92 -5.76
CA GLU A 696 -18.31 14.55 -5.01
C GLU A 696 -17.67 15.75 -4.25
N LEU A 697 -17.75 16.96 -4.82
CA LEU A 697 -17.18 18.14 -4.20
C LEU A 697 -17.97 18.60 -2.97
N SER A 698 -19.29 18.49 -3.02
CA SER A 698 -20.14 18.83 -1.86
C SER A 698 -19.90 17.87 -0.70
N GLY A 699 -19.74 16.57 -0.97
CA GLY A 699 -19.38 15.56 0.03
C GLY A 699 -18.02 15.86 0.70
N LEU A 700 -17.01 16.23 -0.10
CA LEU A 700 -15.70 16.65 0.41
C LEU A 700 -15.79 17.90 1.29
N ILE A 701 -16.59 18.92 0.89
CA ILE A 701 -16.79 20.13 1.67
C ILE A 701 -17.54 19.80 2.96
N GLN A 702 -18.59 19.01 2.92
CA GLN A 702 -19.35 18.59 4.10
C GLN A 702 -18.47 17.88 5.12
N ALA A 703 -17.67 16.91 4.67
CA ALA A 703 -16.71 16.22 5.53
C ALA A 703 -15.72 17.20 6.18
N ALA A 704 -15.20 18.17 5.40
CA ALA A 704 -14.28 19.17 5.92
C ALA A 704 -14.93 20.15 6.90
N VAL A 705 -16.19 20.50 6.70
CA VAL A 705 -16.97 21.37 7.57
C VAL A 705 -17.28 20.69 8.90
N LEU A 706 -17.65 19.40 8.89
CA LEU A 706 -17.93 18.61 10.10
C LEU A 706 -16.73 18.53 11.04
N MET A 707 -15.50 18.56 10.51
CA MET A 707 -14.26 18.57 11.27
C MET A 707 -13.94 19.93 11.93
N ARG A 708 -14.68 20.98 11.63
CA ARG A 708 -14.43 22.32 12.18
C ARG A 708 -15.22 22.53 13.48
N PRO A 709 -14.69 23.33 14.41
CA PRO A 709 -15.42 23.67 15.62
C PRO A 709 -16.78 24.32 15.34
N SER A 710 -16.86 25.15 14.29
CA SER A 710 -18.11 25.83 13.89
C SER A 710 -19.13 24.84 13.31
N LYS A 711 -18.71 23.71 12.75
CA LYS A 711 -19.53 22.77 11.97
C LYS A 711 -20.44 23.51 10.96
N SER A 712 -19.94 24.63 10.41
CA SER A 712 -20.69 25.48 9.49
C SER A 712 -19.85 25.81 8.26
N VAL A 713 -20.53 25.82 7.09
CA VAL A 713 -19.90 26.22 5.83
C VAL A 713 -19.69 27.76 5.77
N MET A 714 -20.35 28.51 6.63
CA MET A 714 -20.33 29.96 6.57
C MET A 714 -18.96 30.60 6.80
N ASP A 715 -18.08 29.94 7.54
CA ASP A 715 -16.69 30.35 7.77
C ASP A 715 -15.68 29.56 6.97
N PHE A 716 -16.15 28.65 6.10
CA PHE A 716 -15.29 27.78 5.30
C PHE A 716 -14.69 28.53 4.12
N THR A 717 -13.42 28.22 3.78
CA THR A 717 -12.70 28.99 2.75
C THR A 717 -12.07 28.07 1.71
N VAL A 718 -11.84 28.63 0.51
CA VAL A 718 -11.12 27.93 -0.58
C VAL A 718 -9.73 27.44 -0.13
N LYS A 719 -9.04 28.19 0.75
CA LYS A 719 -7.72 27.80 1.29
C LYS A 719 -7.82 26.53 2.13
N SER A 720 -8.84 26.43 2.98
CA SER A 720 -9.12 25.24 3.79
C SER A 720 -9.45 24.04 2.91
N LEU A 721 -10.31 24.23 1.91
CA LEU A 721 -10.66 23.15 0.97
C LEU A 721 -9.46 22.66 0.16
N LYS A 722 -8.58 23.55 -0.30
CA LYS A 722 -7.36 23.17 -1.02
C LYS A 722 -6.43 22.28 -0.18
N LYS A 723 -6.32 22.54 1.12
CA LYS A 723 -5.53 21.69 2.04
C LYS A 723 -6.15 20.29 2.12
N LYS A 724 -7.46 20.20 2.34
CA LYS A 724 -8.19 18.92 2.44
C LYS A 724 -8.27 18.16 1.11
N TYR A 725 -8.38 18.86 -0.02
CA TYR A 725 -8.35 18.23 -1.35
C TYR A 725 -6.99 17.56 -1.65
N LYS A 726 -5.88 18.15 -1.21
CA LYS A 726 -4.53 17.61 -1.38
C LYS A 726 -4.26 16.38 -0.48
N ASP A 727 -4.91 16.34 0.67
CA ASP A 727 -4.83 15.20 1.57
C ASP A 727 -5.70 14.04 1.03
N LYS A 728 -5.06 13.07 0.42
CA LYS A 728 -5.77 11.93 -0.19
C LYS A 728 -6.39 10.97 0.84
N ARG A 729 -5.99 11.05 2.10
CA ARG A 729 -6.55 10.24 3.19
C ARG A 729 -7.82 10.87 3.75
N PHE A 730 -7.92 12.20 3.68
CA PHE A 730 -9.10 12.91 4.13
C PHE A 730 -10.27 12.68 3.15
N ALA A 731 -11.44 12.27 3.68
CA ALA A 731 -12.61 11.91 2.87
C ALA A 731 -12.21 11.04 1.66
N ALA A 732 -11.58 9.89 1.94
CA ALA A 732 -10.99 9.01 0.93
C ALA A 732 -12.05 8.47 -0.06
N GLY A 733 -13.34 8.44 0.34
CA GLY A 733 -14.47 8.10 -0.52
C GLY A 733 -14.73 9.12 -1.64
N CYS A 734 -14.39 10.40 -1.44
CA CYS A 734 -14.60 11.42 -2.48
C CYS A 734 -13.55 11.30 -3.61
N ASN A 735 -13.97 11.12 -4.83
CA ASN A 735 -13.08 10.94 -5.98
C ASN A 735 -12.54 12.27 -6.52
N ARG A 736 -11.23 12.55 -6.26
CA ARG A 736 -10.57 13.79 -6.69
C ARG A 736 -10.43 13.92 -8.21
N GLN A 737 -10.46 12.82 -8.95
CA GLN A 737 -10.41 12.87 -10.42
C GLN A 737 -11.76 13.31 -10.98
N VAL A 738 -12.87 12.85 -10.41
CA VAL A 738 -14.22 13.31 -10.73
C VAL A 738 -14.35 14.80 -10.46
N ILE A 739 -13.88 15.26 -9.29
CA ILE A 739 -13.89 16.71 -8.96
C ILE A 739 -13.06 17.53 -9.97
N ALA A 740 -11.87 17.06 -10.37
CA ALA A 740 -11.03 17.74 -11.35
C ALA A 740 -11.68 17.73 -12.74
N HIS A 741 -12.24 16.63 -13.19
CA HIS A 741 -12.97 16.51 -14.44
C HIS A 741 -14.25 17.35 -14.43
N GLY A 742 -14.93 17.45 -13.29
CA GLY A 742 -16.08 18.36 -13.11
C GLY A 742 -15.72 19.84 -13.33
N ALA A 743 -14.52 20.27 -12.96
CA ALA A 743 -14.02 21.60 -13.28
C ALA A 743 -13.81 21.79 -14.79
N GLU A 744 -13.18 20.82 -15.46
CA GLU A 744 -12.93 20.83 -16.91
C GLU A 744 -14.25 20.84 -17.69
N LEU A 745 -15.23 20.03 -17.33
CA LEU A 745 -16.56 19.99 -17.94
C LEU A 745 -17.30 21.33 -17.89
N ASN A 746 -17.04 22.12 -16.85
CA ASN A 746 -17.63 23.43 -16.66
C ASN A 746 -16.77 24.59 -17.17
N ASP A 747 -15.66 24.32 -17.89
CA ASP A 747 -14.68 25.31 -18.38
C ASP A 747 -14.13 26.20 -17.26
N MET A 748 -13.84 25.61 -16.07
CA MET A 748 -13.38 26.31 -14.87
C MET A 748 -12.02 25.78 -14.42
N GLU A 749 -11.20 26.68 -13.88
CA GLU A 749 -10.06 26.22 -13.06
C GLU A 749 -10.57 25.57 -11.76
N LEU A 750 -9.90 24.53 -11.29
CA LEU A 750 -10.29 23.80 -10.08
C LEU A 750 -10.52 24.72 -8.86
N THR A 751 -9.71 25.79 -8.76
CA THR A 751 -9.85 26.80 -7.69
C THR A 751 -11.14 27.58 -7.78
N ASP A 752 -11.58 27.87 -9.00
CA ASP A 752 -12.78 28.65 -9.26
C ASP A 752 -14.02 27.80 -9.04
N LEU A 753 -13.94 26.49 -9.35
CA LEU A 753 -14.97 25.53 -8.98
C LEU A 753 -15.13 25.45 -7.45
N PHE A 754 -14.03 25.35 -6.69
CA PHE A 754 -14.05 25.36 -5.24
C PHE A 754 -14.72 26.63 -4.67
N ALA A 755 -14.37 27.79 -5.22
CA ALA A 755 -14.97 29.07 -4.79
C ALA A 755 -16.48 29.09 -5.09
N SER A 756 -16.87 28.68 -6.30
CA SER A 756 -18.26 28.67 -6.73
C SER A 756 -19.15 27.74 -5.88
N VAL A 757 -18.67 26.52 -5.59
CA VAL A 757 -19.47 25.56 -4.81
C VAL A 757 -19.53 25.96 -3.33
N ILE A 758 -18.44 26.50 -2.75
CA ILE A 758 -18.48 27.05 -1.39
C ILE A 758 -19.47 28.23 -1.31
N GLU A 759 -19.44 29.15 -2.28
CA GLU A 759 -20.38 30.28 -2.33
C GLU A 759 -21.84 29.80 -2.43
N ALA A 760 -22.09 28.82 -3.28
CA ALA A 760 -23.41 28.22 -3.44
C ALA A 760 -23.88 27.53 -2.13
N MET A 761 -23.03 26.77 -1.48
CA MET A 761 -23.32 26.13 -0.19
C MET A 761 -23.59 27.15 0.90
N GLN A 762 -22.82 28.25 0.95
CA GLN A 762 -23.08 29.38 1.89
C GLN A 762 -24.40 30.08 1.60
N ALA A 763 -24.79 30.23 0.34
CA ALA A 763 -26.06 30.86 -0.03
C ALA A 763 -27.27 30.03 0.38
N ILE A 764 -27.18 28.69 0.34
CA ILE A 764 -28.29 27.81 0.74
C ILE A 764 -28.29 27.47 2.25
N ALA A 765 -27.21 27.76 2.96
CA ALA A 765 -26.98 27.39 4.36
C ALA A 765 -28.02 27.96 5.36
N PRO A 766 -28.53 29.18 5.24
CA PRO A 766 -29.47 29.72 6.23
C PRO A 766 -30.69 28.84 6.52
N ASP A 767 -31.08 28.04 5.55
CA ASP A 767 -32.23 27.15 5.67
C ASP A 767 -31.84 25.64 5.89
N ARG A 768 -30.59 25.27 5.64
CA ARG A 768 -30.15 23.86 5.57
C ARG A 768 -28.78 23.56 6.20
N ASP A 769 -28.07 24.58 6.71
CA ASP A 769 -26.75 24.39 7.33
C ASP A 769 -26.89 24.05 8.82
N THR A 770 -27.46 22.90 9.10
CA THR A 770 -27.37 22.29 10.43
C THR A 770 -26.85 20.86 10.28
N PHE A 771 -25.53 20.73 10.09
CA PHE A 771 -24.83 19.48 10.38
C PHE A 771 -24.77 19.18 11.90
N LYS A 772 -25.46 19.99 12.72
CA LYS A 772 -25.64 19.67 14.14
C LYS A 772 -26.66 18.56 14.26
N PRO A 773 -26.34 17.44 14.89
CA PRO A 773 -27.37 16.53 15.35
C PRO A 773 -28.32 17.34 16.25
N GLU A 774 -29.60 17.22 16.03
CA GLU A 774 -30.60 17.78 16.96
C GLU A 774 -30.32 17.22 18.36
N ALA A 775 -30.27 18.11 19.36
CA ALA A 775 -29.90 17.80 20.74
C ALA A 775 -30.90 16.87 21.42
#